data_ea0d84b20599f8d521b346605cb79118
#
_entry.id   ea0d84b20599f8d521b346605cb79118
#
_cell.length_a   1.000
_cell.length_b   1.000
_cell.length_c   1.000
_cell.angle_alpha   90.00
_cell.angle_beta   90.00
_cell.angle_gamma   90.00
#
_symmetry.space_group_name_H-M   'P 1'
#
loop_
_entity.id
_entity.type
_entity.pdbx_description
1 polymer ?
#
loop_
_entity_poly.entity_id
_entity_poly.type
_entity_poly.pdbx_seq_one_letter_code
_entity_poly.pdbx_strand_id
1 'polypeptide(L)'
;MAEIPFLVKDLALILMVAGIVTLIFKRLKQPLVLGYIMAGFLVSPHMPYTMSVVDETDIQTWADIGVIFTLFSLGLDFSFKKIVKMGASPIIATVVIVFCMMMLGISVGHGFGWGRMDCIFLGGMLAMSSTTIIYKAFDDMRLRTQKFASMVMSVLILEDILAIVMMVMLSAIASGSSPDGGQMLASIVKIGFFLGVWFIVGIFAIPWFLRSVRKLINAETLLIVSLGLCCGMAVLSTKVGFSSAFGAFVMGSILAETIEAEKIIKLVEPVKNLFGAIFFVSVGMLVDPKILIEYAVPILALVGTILVGQAIFGTFGFMLGGESLKSAMRCGFSMAQIGEFSFIIASLGLSLGVISKFLYPVVVAVSVITTFLTPYMIRLATPTYQVMEKHLPDKLIHILNHFAMSHPQTQQQSKWKSLIRQMLVNTTAYSILSAAVIALMFTFVLPLMRNLLPGWHLHWYANAITGLLTVLFISPFLRAIVMKKNHSAEWKRLWVESSINRVPLLFTVFVRFMIALAFIFYIINFLSRFTNALIVCIGAAVVMLMITSRHIKKRSIVMERVFVHNLRSRDIAAQVNGEKRPLYEGRLLDRDIHISEFEVPEDSSWTGKSLRELHLRQRFGVDMSSIHRGSHRLNIPNGDMIIFPGDKLQVIGNDDQLQKFNTALQSDLLPEEAEIEKREMKLSQLIISGGSEFLGKTLIESGIRDKYNCMVVGLEEGRENLTHVSPTRVFKKGDIIWIVGEEADLKRIKN
;
A
#
# COMPACT_ATOMS: atom_id res chain seq x y z
N MET A 1 1.63 43.32 -23.20
CA MET A 1 1.89 41.87 -23.11
C MET A 1 1.19 41.40 -21.86
N ALA A 2 0.39 40.36 -21.94
CA ALA A 2 -0.22 39.79 -20.72
C ALA A 2 0.91 39.25 -19.84
N GLU A 3 1.05 39.78 -18.61
CA GLU A 3 2.02 39.22 -17.66
C GLU A 3 1.59 37.83 -17.26
N ILE A 4 2.52 36.88 -17.39
CA ILE A 4 2.30 35.49 -16.94
C ILE A 4 2.13 35.52 -15.41
N PRO A 5 1.10 34.90 -14.84
CA PRO A 5 0.91 34.83 -13.39
C PRO A 5 2.17 34.33 -12.67
N PHE A 6 2.49 34.90 -11.52
CA PHE A 6 3.66 34.49 -10.71
C PHE A 6 3.69 33.00 -10.45
N LEU A 7 2.55 32.41 -10.15
CA LEU A 7 2.38 30.95 -9.96
C LEU A 7 2.97 30.10 -11.09
N VAL A 8 2.75 30.53 -12.36
CA VAL A 8 3.27 29.79 -13.53
C VAL A 8 4.78 29.97 -13.67
N LYS A 9 5.31 31.15 -13.35
CA LYS A 9 6.76 31.43 -13.37
C LYS A 9 7.47 30.57 -12.32
N ASP A 10 6.94 30.53 -11.10
CA ASP A 10 7.49 29.78 -9.98
C ASP A 10 7.41 28.28 -10.25
N LEU A 11 6.29 27.78 -10.76
CA LEU A 11 6.14 26.37 -11.13
C LEU A 11 7.12 25.96 -12.24
N ALA A 12 7.32 26.82 -13.25
CA ALA A 12 8.29 26.57 -14.32
C ALA A 12 9.72 26.49 -13.77
N LEU A 13 10.10 27.44 -12.88
CA LEU A 13 11.41 27.42 -12.22
C LEU A 13 11.61 26.11 -11.43
N ILE A 14 10.64 25.75 -10.58
CA ILE A 14 10.68 24.55 -9.75
C ILE A 14 10.85 23.30 -10.59
N LEU A 15 10.00 23.12 -11.61
CA LEU A 15 10.03 21.91 -12.44
C LEU A 15 11.31 21.82 -13.27
N MET A 16 11.83 22.95 -13.76
CA MET A 16 13.05 22.99 -14.54
C MET A 16 14.27 22.61 -13.69
N VAL A 17 14.43 23.25 -12.52
CA VAL A 17 15.54 22.96 -11.61
C VAL A 17 15.42 21.54 -11.03
N ALA A 18 14.22 21.11 -10.63
CA ALA A 18 13.98 19.77 -10.17
C ALA A 18 14.34 18.72 -11.24
N GLY A 19 13.96 18.97 -12.50
CA GLY A 19 14.32 18.09 -13.63
C GLY A 19 15.83 17.94 -13.80
N ILE A 20 16.56 19.05 -13.82
CA ILE A 20 18.02 19.05 -13.98
C ILE A 20 18.72 18.34 -12.81
N VAL A 21 18.37 18.72 -11.57
CA VAL A 21 19.00 18.17 -10.37
C VAL A 21 18.73 16.69 -10.24
N THR A 22 17.49 16.24 -10.51
CA THR A 22 17.15 14.82 -10.42
C THR A 22 17.84 13.96 -11.48
N LEU A 23 18.11 14.50 -12.68
CA LEU A 23 18.94 13.82 -13.69
C LEU A 23 20.37 13.60 -13.18
N ILE A 24 20.95 14.62 -12.50
CA ILE A 24 22.26 14.51 -11.88
C ILE A 24 22.26 13.43 -10.79
N PHE A 25 21.26 13.46 -9.88
CA PHE A 25 21.14 12.50 -8.80
C PHE A 25 20.91 11.06 -9.32
N LYS A 26 20.14 10.91 -10.40
CA LYS A 26 19.98 9.60 -11.08
C LYS A 26 21.30 9.08 -11.63
N ARG A 27 22.13 9.95 -12.24
CA ARG A 27 23.47 9.59 -12.72
C ARG A 27 24.40 9.21 -11.57
N LEU A 28 24.27 9.85 -10.41
CA LEU A 28 25.00 9.54 -9.19
C LEU A 28 24.44 8.31 -8.44
N LYS A 29 23.41 7.65 -8.97
CA LYS A 29 22.70 6.52 -8.33
C LYS A 29 22.15 6.86 -6.94
N GLN A 30 21.77 8.13 -6.71
CA GLN A 30 21.17 8.59 -5.47
C GLN A 30 19.63 8.60 -5.55
N PRO A 31 18.90 8.51 -4.42
CA PRO A 31 17.46 8.62 -4.38
C PRO A 31 16.95 9.94 -4.99
N LEU A 32 15.90 9.87 -5.84
CA LEU A 32 15.34 11.06 -6.50
C LEU A 32 14.80 12.09 -5.51
N VAL A 33 14.31 11.66 -4.35
CA VAL A 33 13.81 12.52 -3.27
C VAL A 33 14.89 13.50 -2.81
N LEU A 34 16.14 13.05 -2.67
CA LEU A 34 17.26 13.95 -2.34
C LEU A 34 17.48 14.99 -3.43
N GLY A 35 17.32 14.60 -4.70
CA GLY A 35 17.40 15.54 -5.84
C GLY A 35 16.32 16.61 -5.77
N TYR A 36 15.09 16.27 -5.41
CA TYR A 36 14.01 17.23 -5.24
C TYR A 36 14.26 18.20 -4.07
N ILE A 37 14.70 17.70 -2.92
CA ILE A 37 15.05 18.54 -1.75
C ILE A 37 16.21 19.50 -2.11
N MET A 38 17.25 18.99 -2.78
CA MET A 38 18.36 19.83 -3.23
C MET A 38 17.94 20.86 -4.28
N ALA A 39 17.03 20.51 -5.19
CA ALA A 39 16.47 21.47 -6.14
C ALA A 39 15.73 22.60 -5.40
N GLY A 40 14.92 22.25 -4.40
CA GLY A 40 14.24 23.21 -3.54
C GLY A 40 15.19 24.13 -2.78
N PHE A 41 16.24 23.57 -2.21
CA PHE A 41 17.29 24.35 -1.55
C PHE A 41 17.93 25.37 -2.48
N LEU A 42 18.18 24.99 -3.76
CA LEU A 42 18.77 25.88 -4.76
C LEU A 42 17.84 27.00 -5.20
N VAL A 43 16.52 26.80 -5.25
CA VAL A 43 15.51 27.80 -5.63
C VAL A 43 14.91 28.54 -4.43
N SER A 44 15.43 28.26 -3.23
CA SER A 44 14.97 28.87 -1.99
C SER A 44 15.18 30.40 -1.97
N PRO A 45 14.22 31.18 -1.43
CA PRO A 45 14.39 32.59 -1.19
C PRO A 45 15.55 32.91 -0.23
N HIS A 46 15.98 31.92 0.57
CA HIS A 46 17.10 32.07 1.50
C HIS A 46 18.48 31.98 0.84
N MET A 47 18.53 31.62 -0.46
CA MET A 47 19.78 31.51 -1.22
C MET A 47 20.07 32.79 -2.00
N PRO A 48 21.14 33.56 -1.66
CA PRO A 48 21.38 34.90 -2.21
C PRO A 48 21.88 34.92 -3.67
N TYR A 49 22.26 33.77 -4.26
CA TYR A 49 22.93 33.69 -5.55
C TYR A 49 22.17 33.00 -6.66
N THR A 50 20.96 32.52 -6.38
CA THR A 50 20.15 31.73 -7.33
C THR A 50 18.82 32.44 -7.63
N MET A 51 18.19 32.09 -8.76
CA MET A 51 16.81 32.52 -9.03
C MET A 51 15.91 31.89 -7.97
N SER A 52 15.17 32.72 -7.25
CA SER A 52 14.26 32.30 -6.18
C SER A 52 12.81 32.41 -6.60
N VAL A 53 11.98 31.62 -5.96
CA VAL A 53 10.52 31.68 -6.04
C VAL A 53 10.02 33.01 -5.48
N VAL A 54 8.98 33.59 -6.11
CA VAL A 54 8.42 34.89 -5.76
C VAL A 54 7.38 34.80 -4.65
N ASP A 55 6.52 33.75 -4.68
CA ASP A 55 5.44 33.56 -3.71
C ASP A 55 5.53 32.17 -3.03
N GLU A 56 5.96 32.19 -1.79
CA GLU A 56 6.06 30.96 -0.97
C GLU A 56 4.68 30.37 -0.64
N THR A 57 3.64 31.20 -0.54
CA THR A 57 2.28 30.76 -0.13
C THR A 57 1.65 29.88 -1.19
N ASP A 58 1.82 30.25 -2.46
CA ASP A 58 1.35 29.47 -3.59
C ASP A 58 2.04 28.11 -3.64
N ILE A 59 3.36 28.08 -3.41
CA ILE A 59 4.14 26.84 -3.40
C ILE A 59 3.74 25.94 -2.24
N GLN A 60 3.46 26.52 -1.08
CA GLN A 60 2.99 25.75 0.07
C GLN A 60 1.62 25.11 -0.21
N THR A 61 0.72 25.80 -0.89
CA THR A 61 -0.57 25.25 -1.33
C THR A 61 -0.38 24.04 -2.27
N TRP A 62 0.54 24.13 -3.23
CA TRP A 62 0.86 23.02 -4.10
C TRP A 62 1.52 21.85 -3.36
N ALA A 63 2.36 22.15 -2.37
CA ALA A 63 2.96 21.15 -1.51
C ALA A 63 1.90 20.37 -0.70
N ASP A 64 0.91 21.08 -0.14
CA ASP A 64 -0.19 20.46 0.59
C ASP A 64 -1.03 19.53 -0.31
N ILE A 65 -1.26 19.92 -1.56
CA ILE A 65 -1.87 19.05 -2.57
C ILE A 65 -0.99 17.81 -2.82
N GLY A 66 0.33 18.01 -2.87
CA GLY A 66 1.31 16.92 -2.99
C GLY A 66 1.20 15.90 -1.83
N VAL A 67 1.08 16.39 -0.60
CA VAL A 67 0.86 15.55 0.59
C VAL A 67 -0.45 14.76 0.46
N ILE A 68 -1.54 15.42 0.05
CA ILE A 68 -2.86 14.78 -0.14
C ILE A 68 -2.76 13.63 -1.14
N PHE A 69 -2.17 13.84 -2.32
CA PHE A 69 -2.05 12.79 -3.34
C PHE A 69 -1.05 11.69 -2.96
N THR A 70 0.01 12.03 -2.25
CA THR A 70 0.98 11.05 -1.73
C THR A 70 0.30 10.11 -0.72
N LEU A 71 -0.44 10.66 0.25
CA LEU A 71 -1.15 9.88 1.25
C LEU A 71 -2.35 9.13 0.67
N PHE A 72 -3.01 9.68 -0.33
CA PHE A 72 -4.02 8.97 -1.09
C PHE A 72 -3.44 7.72 -1.79
N SER A 73 -2.32 7.86 -2.47
CA SER A 73 -1.62 6.74 -3.10
C SER A 73 -1.16 5.69 -2.09
N LEU A 74 -0.60 6.14 -0.95
CA LEU A 74 -0.25 5.23 0.15
C LEU A 74 -1.48 4.46 0.65
N GLY A 75 -2.63 5.15 0.78
CA GLY A 75 -3.89 4.51 1.10
C GLY A 75 -4.32 3.46 0.08
N LEU A 76 -4.10 3.69 -1.23
CA LEU A 76 -4.38 2.73 -2.29
C LEU A 76 -3.49 1.47 -2.21
N ASP A 77 -2.26 1.61 -1.74
CA ASP A 77 -1.35 0.48 -1.52
C ASP A 77 -1.68 -0.29 -0.23
N PHE A 78 -2.47 0.33 0.64
CA PHE A 78 -2.82 -0.18 1.94
C PHE A 78 -3.94 -1.23 1.85
N SER A 79 -3.74 -2.39 2.49
CA SER A 79 -4.78 -3.41 2.64
C SER A 79 -4.79 -3.95 4.06
N PHE A 80 -5.94 -3.84 4.72
CA PHE A 80 -6.14 -4.40 6.07
C PHE A 80 -5.83 -5.90 6.16
N LYS A 81 -6.05 -6.63 5.07
CA LYS A 81 -5.78 -8.07 5.02
C LYS A 81 -4.29 -8.39 5.04
N LYS A 82 -3.47 -7.54 4.42
CA LYS A 82 -2.00 -7.68 4.49
C LYS A 82 -1.54 -7.62 5.93
N ILE A 83 -2.05 -6.66 6.73
CA ILE A 83 -1.71 -6.51 8.16
C ILE A 83 -2.09 -7.74 8.97
N VAL A 84 -3.32 -8.24 8.79
CA VAL A 84 -3.80 -9.41 9.53
C VAL A 84 -2.99 -10.67 9.18
N LYS A 85 -2.46 -10.75 7.96
CA LYS A 85 -1.63 -11.87 7.48
C LYS A 85 -0.16 -11.75 7.88
N MET A 86 0.35 -10.56 8.20
CA MET A 86 1.76 -10.33 8.58
C MET A 86 2.17 -11.04 9.87
N GLY A 87 1.20 -11.42 10.71
CA GLY A 87 1.47 -12.05 11.99
C GLY A 87 1.80 -11.04 13.10
N ALA A 88 2.16 -11.56 14.28
CA ALA A 88 2.42 -10.73 15.46
C ALA A 88 3.84 -10.09 15.45
N SER A 89 4.80 -10.72 14.80
CA SER A 89 6.21 -10.31 14.83
C SER A 89 6.43 -8.87 14.32
N PRO A 90 5.99 -8.46 13.12
CA PRO A 90 6.14 -7.08 12.67
C PRO A 90 5.38 -6.08 13.54
N ILE A 91 4.21 -6.46 14.07
CA ILE A 91 3.40 -5.56 14.93
C ILE A 91 4.14 -5.25 16.23
N ILE A 92 4.70 -6.27 16.89
CA ILE A 92 5.48 -6.09 18.11
C ILE A 92 6.72 -5.23 17.82
N ALA A 93 7.45 -5.55 16.75
CA ALA A 93 8.64 -4.79 16.35
C ALA A 93 8.29 -3.31 16.14
N THR A 94 7.26 -3.00 15.36
CA THR A 94 6.84 -1.63 15.05
C THR A 94 6.49 -0.85 16.32
N VAL A 95 5.65 -1.42 17.20
CA VAL A 95 5.24 -0.74 18.44
C VAL A 95 6.45 -0.44 19.33
N VAL A 96 7.37 -1.38 19.47
CA VAL A 96 8.58 -1.20 20.28
C VAL A 96 9.50 -0.14 19.68
N ILE A 97 9.75 -0.20 18.38
CA ILE A 97 10.62 0.75 17.65
C ILE A 97 10.06 2.17 17.79
N VAL A 98 8.79 2.37 17.40
CA VAL A 98 8.16 3.70 17.43
C VAL A 98 8.14 4.26 18.84
N PHE A 99 7.79 3.47 19.86
CA PHE A 99 7.78 3.91 21.24
C PHE A 99 9.18 4.30 21.73
N CYS A 100 10.19 3.44 21.51
CA CYS A 100 11.56 3.70 21.97
C CYS A 100 12.17 4.90 21.25
N MET A 101 11.99 5.02 19.94
CA MET A 101 12.52 6.14 19.16
C MET A 101 11.81 7.46 19.51
N MET A 102 10.51 7.42 19.77
CA MET A 102 9.77 8.59 20.26
C MET A 102 10.29 9.05 21.62
N MET A 103 10.50 8.14 22.56
CA MET A 103 11.07 8.46 23.88
C MET A 103 12.49 9.00 23.76
N LEU A 104 13.30 8.41 22.88
CA LEU A 104 14.67 8.87 22.63
C LEU A 104 14.69 10.29 22.05
N GLY A 105 13.83 10.58 21.06
CA GLY A 105 13.70 11.90 20.46
C GLY A 105 13.25 12.96 21.46
N ILE A 106 12.26 12.65 22.30
CA ILE A 106 11.81 13.54 23.39
C ILE A 106 12.97 13.82 24.36
N SER A 107 13.72 12.79 24.73
CA SER A 107 14.84 12.91 25.69
C SER A 107 15.97 13.77 25.12
N VAL A 108 16.32 13.59 23.84
CA VAL A 108 17.35 14.39 23.16
C VAL A 108 16.93 15.85 23.01
N GLY A 109 15.67 16.11 22.58
CA GLY A 109 15.13 17.46 22.51
C GLY A 109 15.13 18.17 23.86
N HIS A 110 14.76 17.45 24.91
CA HIS A 110 14.83 17.98 26.28
C HIS A 110 16.27 18.26 26.73
N GLY A 111 17.23 17.42 26.32
CA GLY A 111 18.65 17.61 26.57
C GLY A 111 19.21 18.89 25.93
N PHE A 112 18.66 19.34 24.80
CA PHE A 112 18.97 20.63 24.18
C PHE A 112 18.17 21.80 24.76
N GLY A 113 17.29 21.58 25.73
CA GLY A 113 16.46 22.61 26.34
C GLY A 113 15.32 23.11 25.44
N TRP A 114 14.91 22.34 24.45
CA TRP A 114 13.82 22.71 23.53
C TRP A 114 12.44 22.66 24.22
N GLY A 115 11.49 23.40 23.66
CA GLY A 115 10.14 23.47 24.18
C GLY A 115 9.46 22.10 24.24
N ARG A 116 8.49 21.95 25.15
CA ARG A 116 7.77 20.67 25.34
C ARG A 116 7.14 20.16 24.04
N MET A 117 6.53 21.05 23.25
CA MET A 117 5.91 20.67 21.98
C MET A 117 6.97 20.32 20.94
N ASP A 118 8.07 21.06 20.87
CA ASP A 118 9.19 20.75 19.99
C ASP A 118 9.74 19.34 20.28
N CYS A 119 9.90 18.98 21.57
CA CYS A 119 10.36 17.65 21.95
C CYS A 119 9.38 16.53 21.56
N ILE A 120 8.07 16.74 21.78
CA ILE A 120 7.04 15.73 21.44
C ILE A 120 6.98 15.52 19.91
N PHE A 121 6.95 16.62 19.15
CA PHE A 121 6.95 16.54 17.69
C PHE A 121 8.25 15.93 17.16
N LEU A 122 9.41 16.31 17.71
CA LEU A 122 10.70 15.70 17.38
C LEU A 122 10.67 14.19 17.61
N GLY A 123 10.18 13.73 18.75
CA GLY A 123 10.04 12.30 19.04
C GLY A 123 9.21 11.58 17.97
N GLY A 124 8.09 12.18 17.58
CA GLY A 124 7.26 11.67 16.49
C GLY A 124 7.98 11.62 15.13
N MET A 125 8.75 12.66 14.81
CA MET A 125 9.51 12.73 13.56
C MET A 125 10.65 11.70 13.51
N LEU A 126 11.38 11.48 14.61
CA LEU A 126 12.49 10.53 14.66
C LEU A 126 12.03 9.05 14.66
N ALA A 127 10.77 8.81 14.97
CA ALA A 127 10.21 7.47 15.02
C ALA A 127 9.78 6.93 13.63
N MET A 128 9.82 7.76 12.59
CA MET A 128 9.32 7.42 11.25
C MET A 128 10.44 7.19 10.26
N SER A 129 10.51 5.98 9.71
CA SER A 129 11.46 5.61 8.66
C SER A 129 10.84 5.75 7.27
N SER A 130 11.64 5.92 6.19
CA SER A 130 11.11 6.04 4.82
C SER A 130 11.01 4.69 4.13
N THR A 131 9.81 4.33 3.76
CA THR A 131 9.51 3.14 2.95
C THR A 131 10.17 3.21 1.58
N THR A 132 10.09 4.38 0.93
CA THR A 132 10.59 4.60 -0.44
C THR A 132 12.11 4.47 -0.55
N ILE A 133 12.84 5.06 0.41
CA ILE A 133 14.31 5.07 0.41
C ILE A 133 14.85 3.67 0.68
N ILE A 134 14.30 2.98 1.69
CA ILE A 134 14.73 1.62 2.05
C ILE A 134 14.43 0.64 0.92
N TYR A 135 13.22 0.73 0.32
CA TYR A 135 12.85 -0.09 -0.82
C TYR A 135 13.86 0.05 -1.97
N LYS A 136 14.19 1.32 -2.31
CA LYS A 136 15.16 1.60 -3.36
C LYS A 136 16.56 1.09 -2.99
N ALA A 137 17.01 1.29 -1.76
CA ALA A 137 18.30 0.78 -1.30
C ALA A 137 18.37 -0.76 -1.39
N PHE A 138 17.30 -1.46 -1.02
CA PHE A 138 17.24 -2.93 -1.15
C PHE A 138 17.22 -3.38 -2.61
N ASP A 139 16.56 -2.63 -3.50
CA ASP A 139 16.53 -2.91 -4.94
C ASP A 139 17.92 -2.74 -5.57
N ASP A 140 18.57 -1.59 -5.34
CA ASP A 140 19.91 -1.26 -5.81
C ASP A 140 20.98 -2.25 -5.29
N MET A 141 20.82 -2.74 -4.06
CA MET A 141 21.68 -3.73 -3.42
C MET A 141 21.29 -5.19 -3.71
N ARG A 142 20.21 -5.43 -4.46
CA ARG A 142 19.64 -6.76 -4.77
C ARG A 142 19.27 -7.58 -3.53
N LEU A 143 18.84 -6.91 -2.45
CA LEU A 143 18.46 -7.54 -1.17
C LEU A 143 16.96 -7.80 -1.04
N ARG A 144 16.15 -7.34 -2.00
CA ARG A 144 14.67 -7.33 -1.94
C ARG A 144 14.04 -8.71 -1.73
N THR A 145 14.69 -9.77 -2.20
CA THR A 145 14.19 -11.15 -2.10
C THR A 145 14.53 -11.82 -0.76
N GLN A 146 15.35 -11.19 0.07
CA GLN A 146 15.75 -11.75 1.36
C GLN A 146 14.63 -11.60 2.41
N LYS A 147 14.57 -12.56 3.34
CA LYS A 147 13.56 -12.61 4.41
C LYS A 147 13.56 -11.33 5.26
N PHE A 148 14.75 -10.86 5.67
CA PHE A 148 14.85 -9.65 6.50
C PHE A 148 14.31 -8.41 5.78
N ALA A 149 14.52 -8.29 4.45
CA ALA A 149 13.97 -7.19 3.68
C ALA A 149 12.44 -7.20 3.67
N SER A 150 11.82 -8.38 3.52
CA SER A 150 10.37 -8.54 3.64
C SER A 150 9.84 -8.17 5.02
N MET A 151 10.60 -8.50 6.09
CA MET A 151 10.25 -8.12 7.46
C MET A 151 10.32 -6.60 7.68
N VAL A 152 11.40 -5.95 7.22
CA VAL A 152 11.54 -4.49 7.25
C VAL A 152 10.38 -3.82 6.52
N MET A 153 10.06 -4.26 5.30
CA MET A 153 8.93 -3.73 4.54
C MET A 153 7.59 -3.88 5.28
N SER A 154 7.39 -4.98 6.01
CA SER A 154 6.20 -5.17 6.83
C SER A 154 6.12 -4.19 8.00
N VAL A 155 7.24 -3.92 8.65
CA VAL A 155 7.33 -2.93 9.75
C VAL A 155 7.11 -1.52 9.21
N LEU A 156 7.73 -1.16 8.09
CA LEU A 156 7.57 0.17 7.47
C LEU A 156 6.10 0.47 7.12
N ILE A 157 5.38 -0.50 6.53
CA ILE A 157 3.94 -0.35 6.27
C ILE A 157 3.15 -0.09 7.56
N LEU A 158 3.53 -0.72 8.67
CA LEU A 158 2.90 -0.49 9.97
C LEU A 158 3.32 0.86 10.59
N GLU A 159 4.57 1.31 10.39
CA GLU A 159 5.02 2.65 10.79
C GLU A 159 4.23 3.73 10.05
N ASP A 160 3.97 3.58 8.75
CA ASP A 160 3.17 4.53 7.97
C ASP A 160 1.76 4.70 8.55
N ILE A 161 1.15 3.60 9.04
CA ILE A 161 -0.16 3.64 9.69
C ILE A 161 -0.07 4.35 11.05
N LEU A 162 0.95 4.00 11.84
CA LEU A 162 1.17 4.65 13.14
C LEU A 162 1.49 6.13 12.98
N ALA A 163 2.19 6.53 11.90
CA ALA A 163 2.45 7.94 11.58
C ALA A 163 1.14 8.72 11.42
N ILE A 164 0.15 8.15 10.73
CA ILE A 164 -1.15 8.79 10.55
C ILE A 164 -1.90 8.91 11.88
N VAL A 165 -1.91 7.85 12.68
CA VAL A 165 -2.51 7.88 14.02
C VAL A 165 -1.80 8.92 14.89
N MET A 166 -0.47 8.98 14.81
CA MET A 166 0.35 9.92 15.56
C MET A 166 0.11 11.37 15.13
N MET A 167 -0.04 11.67 13.83
CA MET A 167 -0.40 13.00 13.35
C MET A 167 -1.74 13.48 13.95
N VAL A 168 -2.72 12.59 14.02
CA VAL A 168 -4.01 12.94 14.65
C VAL A 168 -3.87 13.15 16.16
N MET A 169 -3.07 12.32 16.83
CA MET A 169 -2.79 12.52 18.26
C MET A 169 -2.04 13.82 18.52
N LEU A 170 -1.02 14.14 17.72
CA LEU A 170 -0.27 15.37 17.83
C LEU A 170 -1.16 16.61 17.59
N SER A 171 -2.05 16.56 16.59
CA SER A 171 -3.05 17.62 16.37
C SER A 171 -3.96 17.81 17.60
N ALA A 172 -4.40 16.73 18.24
CA ALA A 172 -5.25 16.80 19.41
C ALA A 172 -4.51 17.40 20.63
N ILE A 173 -3.24 17.02 20.82
CA ILE A 173 -2.39 17.59 21.89
C ILE A 173 -2.13 19.08 21.65
N ALA A 174 -1.89 19.48 20.39
CA ALA A 174 -1.62 20.85 19.99
C ALA A 174 -2.84 21.78 20.20
N SER A 175 -4.06 21.25 20.09
CA SER A 175 -5.31 22.01 20.27
C SER A 175 -5.59 22.44 21.71
N GLY A 176 -4.66 22.28 22.64
CA GLY A 176 -4.70 22.86 23.98
C GLY A 176 -5.59 22.16 25.00
N SER A 177 -6.11 20.98 24.70
CA SER A 177 -6.71 20.11 25.71
C SER A 177 -5.58 19.58 26.61
N SER A 178 -5.51 20.08 27.86
CA SER A 178 -4.63 19.50 28.88
C SER A 178 -4.78 17.99 28.87
N PRO A 179 -3.70 17.21 28.91
CA PRO A 179 -3.76 15.75 28.79
C PRO A 179 -4.32 15.14 30.08
N ASP A 180 -5.62 15.34 30.30
CA ASP A 180 -6.37 14.49 31.23
C ASP A 180 -6.54 13.14 30.50
N GLY A 181 -6.07 12.04 31.11
CA GLY A 181 -6.06 10.72 30.46
C GLY A 181 -7.42 10.31 29.91
N GLY A 182 -8.51 10.83 30.48
CA GLY A 182 -9.88 10.64 30.00
C GLY A 182 -10.15 11.34 28.66
N GLN A 183 -9.65 12.54 28.45
CA GLN A 183 -9.82 13.29 27.19
C GLN A 183 -8.98 12.70 26.07
N MET A 184 -7.79 12.22 26.40
CA MET A 184 -6.92 11.55 25.44
C MET A 184 -7.53 10.22 24.96
N LEU A 185 -8.10 9.44 25.87
CA LEU A 185 -8.85 8.23 25.51
C LEU A 185 -10.08 8.56 24.69
N ALA A 186 -10.85 9.60 25.04
CA ALA A 186 -12.01 10.05 24.27
C ALA A 186 -11.62 10.46 22.83
N SER A 187 -10.48 11.13 22.65
CA SER A 187 -9.95 11.50 21.32
C SER A 187 -9.58 10.28 20.50
N ILE A 188 -8.89 9.30 21.08
CA ILE A 188 -8.55 8.04 20.40
C ILE A 188 -9.83 7.28 20.01
N VAL A 189 -10.80 7.20 20.88
CA VAL A 189 -12.10 6.56 20.60
C VAL A 189 -12.83 7.30 19.49
N LYS A 190 -12.83 8.65 19.50
CA LYS A 190 -13.41 9.49 18.44
C LYS A 190 -12.76 9.22 17.10
N ILE A 191 -11.43 9.16 17.04
CA ILE A 191 -10.68 8.83 15.83
C ILE A 191 -11.07 7.44 15.32
N GLY A 192 -11.00 6.43 16.18
CA GLY A 192 -11.35 5.05 15.84
C GLY A 192 -12.80 4.92 15.36
N PHE A 193 -13.72 5.69 15.95
CA PHE A 193 -15.11 5.74 15.55
C PHE A 193 -15.29 6.33 14.14
N PHE A 194 -14.75 7.52 13.87
CA PHE A 194 -14.85 8.14 12.54
C PHE A 194 -14.15 7.32 11.45
N LEU A 195 -12.97 6.77 11.75
CA LEU A 195 -12.28 5.88 10.83
C LEU A 195 -13.13 4.64 10.52
N GLY A 196 -13.72 4.03 11.54
CA GLY A 196 -14.63 2.89 11.39
C GLY A 196 -15.87 3.23 10.56
N VAL A 197 -16.49 4.39 10.82
CA VAL A 197 -17.66 4.89 10.08
C VAL A 197 -17.32 5.10 8.61
N TRP A 198 -16.26 5.86 8.31
CA TRP A 198 -15.86 6.16 6.95
C TRP A 198 -15.48 4.91 6.18
N PHE A 199 -14.77 4.00 6.85
CA PHE A 199 -14.36 2.73 6.24
C PHE A 199 -15.58 1.85 5.91
N ILE A 200 -16.51 1.71 6.86
CA ILE A 200 -17.69 0.87 6.66
C ILE A 200 -18.64 1.49 5.61
N VAL A 201 -18.91 2.79 5.70
CA VAL A 201 -19.74 3.50 4.71
C VAL A 201 -19.07 3.43 3.34
N GLY A 202 -17.76 3.64 3.29
CA GLY A 202 -16.97 3.58 2.05
C GLY A 202 -17.01 2.22 1.38
N ILE A 203 -16.85 1.12 2.12
CA ILE A 203 -16.93 -0.25 1.59
C ILE A 203 -18.29 -0.55 0.94
N PHE A 204 -19.38 0.09 1.39
CA PHE A 204 -20.70 -0.06 0.77
C PHE A 204 -20.94 0.94 -0.36
N ALA A 205 -20.69 2.23 -0.10
CA ALA A 205 -21.02 3.32 -1.02
C ALA A 205 -20.15 3.34 -2.25
N ILE A 206 -18.82 3.20 -2.10
CA ILE A 206 -17.87 3.34 -3.21
C ILE A 206 -18.01 2.19 -4.24
N PRO A 207 -18.04 0.90 -3.86
CA PRO A 207 -18.27 -0.16 -4.84
C PRO A 207 -19.65 -0.09 -5.51
N TRP A 208 -20.68 0.34 -4.78
CA TRP A 208 -22.01 0.56 -5.36
C TRP A 208 -21.95 1.67 -6.40
N PHE A 209 -21.35 2.81 -6.08
CA PHE A 209 -21.16 3.93 -7.00
C PHE A 209 -20.38 3.52 -8.24
N LEU A 210 -19.18 2.93 -8.07
CA LEU A 210 -18.33 2.51 -9.19
C LEU A 210 -19.03 1.47 -10.11
N ARG A 211 -19.82 0.56 -9.54
CA ARG A 211 -20.62 -0.40 -10.34
C ARG A 211 -21.73 0.29 -11.14
N SER A 212 -22.39 1.29 -10.56
CA SER A 212 -23.46 2.04 -11.21
C SER A 212 -22.95 2.81 -12.45
N VAL A 213 -21.75 3.35 -12.35
CA VAL A 213 -21.15 4.17 -13.43
C VAL A 213 -20.16 3.40 -14.30
N ARG A 214 -19.95 2.11 -14.06
CA ARG A 214 -18.93 1.28 -14.73
C ARG A 214 -18.97 1.33 -16.26
N LYS A 215 -20.17 1.43 -16.85
CA LYS A 215 -20.35 1.51 -18.31
C LYS A 215 -19.93 2.86 -18.91
N LEU A 216 -19.84 3.90 -18.07
CA LEU A 216 -19.52 5.27 -18.46
C LEU A 216 -18.06 5.62 -18.16
N ILE A 217 -17.37 4.80 -17.37
CA ILE A 217 -16.00 5.04 -16.89
C ILE A 217 -15.00 4.55 -17.94
N ASN A 218 -14.22 5.49 -18.48
CA ASN A 218 -12.94 5.25 -19.15
C ASN A 218 -11.76 5.55 -18.20
N ALA A 219 -10.51 5.46 -18.68
CA ALA A 219 -9.32 5.72 -17.86
C ALA A 219 -9.27 7.16 -17.31
N GLU A 220 -9.59 8.13 -18.15
CA GLU A 220 -9.61 9.55 -17.78
C GLU A 220 -10.68 9.84 -16.73
N THR A 221 -11.92 9.38 -16.98
CA THR A 221 -13.04 9.57 -16.03
C THR A 221 -12.76 8.88 -14.69
N LEU A 222 -12.12 7.69 -14.71
CA LEU A 222 -11.75 6.97 -13.48
C LEU A 222 -10.74 7.75 -12.66
N LEU A 223 -9.74 8.37 -13.31
CA LEU A 223 -8.77 9.23 -12.65
C LEU A 223 -9.47 10.42 -11.99
N ILE A 224 -10.29 11.16 -12.75
CA ILE A 224 -11.00 12.34 -12.24
C ILE A 224 -11.91 11.99 -11.06
N VAL A 225 -12.69 10.91 -11.18
CA VAL A 225 -13.56 10.43 -10.10
C VAL A 225 -12.75 10.05 -8.86
N SER A 226 -11.63 9.35 -9.02
CA SER A 226 -10.78 8.93 -7.90
C SER A 226 -10.15 10.11 -7.17
N LEU A 227 -9.63 11.10 -7.93
CA LEU A 227 -9.10 12.34 -7.36
C LEU A 227 -10.19 13.20 -6.73
N GLY A 228 -11.37 13.27 -7.36
CA GLY A 228 -12.53 13.96 -6.80
C GLY A 228 -13.00 13.37 -5.47
N LEU A 229 -13.04 12.04 -5.36
CA LEU A 229 -13.34 11.34 -4.10
C LEU A 229 -12.26 11.59 -3.05
N CYS A 230 -10.98 11.59 -3.45
CA CYS A 230 -9.85 11.91 -2.58
C CYS A 230 -9.99 13.33 -1.99
N CYS A 231 -10.13 14.34 -2.84
CA CYS A 231 -10.28 15.73 -2.42
C CYS A 231 -11.55 15.95 -1.59
N GLY A 232 -12.67 15.33 -1.99
CA GLY A 232 -13.92 15.38 -1.25
C GLY A 232 -13.78 14.83 0.18
N MET A 233 -13.08 13.72 0.34
CA MET A 233 -12.82 13.13 1.66
C MET A 233 -11.81 13.96 2.47
N ALA A 234 -10.81 14.57 1.83
CA ALA A 234 -9.89 15.51 2.48
C ALA A 234 -10.64 16.70 3.07
N VAL A 235 -11.56 17.31 2.29
CA VAL A 235 -12.43 18.40 2.77
C VAL A 235 -13.38 17.94 3.87
N LEU A 236 -13.96 16.75 3.75
CA LEU A 236 -14.83 16.19 4.79
C LEU A 236 -14.07 15.98 6.11
N SER A 237 -12.84 15.47 6.00
CA SER A 237 -11.94 15.24 7.14
C SER A 237 -11.68 16.53 7.91
N THR A 238 -11.33 17.62 7.21
CA THR A 238 -11.05 18.92 7.86
C THR A 238 -12.27 19.52 8.54
N LYS A 239 -13.48 19.35 7.98
CA LYS A 239 -14.73 19.78 8.63
C LYS A 239 -15.02 19.03 9.94
N VAL A 240 -14.53 17.82 10.09
CA VAL A 240 -14.70 17.02 11.32
C VAL A 240 -13.57 17.28 12.33
N GLY A 241 -12.56 18.07 11.95
CA GLY A 241 -11.43 18.45 12.81
C GLY A 241 -10.22 17.51 12.67
N PHE A 242 -10.12 16.77 11.57
CA PHE A 242 -8.92 15.99 11.22
C PHE A 242 -8.14 16.66 10.08
N SER A 243 -6.92 16.20 9.81
CA SER A 243 -6.13 16.71 8.69
C SER A 243 -6.70 16.28 7.33
N SER A 244 -6.49 17.10 6.30
CA SER A 244 -6.83 16.77 4.91
C SER A 244 -6.10 15.51 4.44
N ALA A 245 -4.85 15.37 4.85
CA ALA A 245 -3.98 14.24 4.60
C ALA A 245 -4.57 12.91 5.10
N PHE A 246 -5.13 12.91 6.32
CA PHE A 246 -5.82 11.75 6.88
C PHE A 246 -7.04 11.34 6.06
N GLY A 247 -7.86 12.32 5.64
CA GLY A 247 -9.01 12.05 4.77
C GLY A 247 -8.62 11.40 3.44
N ALA A 248 -7.56 11.91 2.81
CA ALA A 248 -7.01 11.36 1.56
C ALA A 248 -6.55 9.91 1.72
N PHE A 249 -5.82 9.61 2.79
CA PHE A 249 -5.40 8.23 3.10
C PHE A 249 -6.58 7.29 3.30
N VAL A 250 -7.59 7.70 4.05
CA VAL A 250 -8.79 6.89 4.29
C VAL A 250 -9.51 6.59 2.98
N MET A 251 -9.66 7.57 2.09
CA MET A 251 -10.28 7.34 0.78
C MET A 251 -9.46 6.39 -0.07
N GLY A 252 -8.14 6.55 -0.10
CA GLY A 252 -7.22 5.63 -0.78
C GLY A 252 -7.40 4.19 -0.26
N SER A 253 -7.44 4.01 1.05
CA SER A 253 -7.64 2.70 1.69
C SER A 253 -9.00 2.05 1.37
N ILE A 254 -10.05 2.86 1.22
CA ILE A 254 -11.36 2.36 0.79
C ILE A 254 -11.33 1.91 -0.67
N LEU A 255 -10.72 2.72 -1.55
CA LEU A 255 -10.58 2.38 -2.97
C LEU A 255 -9.65 1.19 -3.19
N ALA A 256 -8.66 0.96 -2.34
CA ALA A 256 -7.76 -0.19 -2.37
C ALA A 256 -8.47 -1.56 -2.32
N GLU A 257 -9.63 -1.62 -1.69
CA GLU A 257 -10.41 -2.86 -1.59
C GLU A 257 -11.39 -3.04 -2.77
N THR A 258 -11.44 -2.10 -3.72
CA THR A 258 -12.30 -2.19 -4.93
C THR A 258 -11.63 -3.01 -6.04
N ILE A 259 -12.44 -3.47 -7.01
CA ILE A 259 -11.95 -4.22 -8.17
C ILE A 259 -11.07 -3.34 -9.08
N GLU A 260 -11.36 -2.04 -9.13
CA GLU A 260 -10.67 -1.07 -9.98
C GLU A 260 -9.36 -0.53 -9.34
N ALA A 261 -8.99 -1.01 -8.14
CA ALA A 261 -7.83 -0.50 -7.37
C ALA A 261 -6.53 -0.45 -8.18
N GLU A 262 -6.20 -1.53 -8.91
CA GLU A 262 -4.95 -1.60 -9.69
C GLU A 262 -4.92 -0.61 -10.86
N LYS A 263 -6.08 -0.37 -11.49
CA LYS A 263 -6.18 0.65 -12.53
C LYS A 263 -6.04 2.04 -11.94
N ILE A 264 -6.68 2.30 -10.79
CA ILE A 264 -6.59 3.58 -10.08
C ILE A 264 -5.15 3.85 -9.66
N ILE A 265 -4.43 2.87 -9.10
CA ILE A 265 -3.02 3.01 -8.73
C ILE A 265 -2.18 3.46 -9.92
N LYS A 266 -2.28 2.77 -11.07
CA LYS A 266 -1.53 3.12 -12.29
C LYS A 266 -1.86 4.52 -12.83
N LEU A 267 -3.11 4.95 -12.73
CA LEU A 267 -3.55 6.26 -13.21
C LEU A 267 -3.15 7.39 -12.25
N VAL A 268 -3.15 7.15 -10.96
CA VAL A 268 -2.80 8.14 -9.91
C VAL A 268 -1.29 8.29 -9.76
N GLU A 269 -0.50 7.27 -10.07
CA GLU A 269 0.95 7.26 -9.87
C GLU A 269 1.66 8.46 -10.55
N PRO A 270 1.40 8.84 -11.81
CA PRO A 270 2.02 10.02 -12.42
C PRO A 270 1.64 11.33 -11.70
N VAL A 271 0.39 11.44 -11.27
CA VAL A 271 -0.10 12.63 -10.52
C VAL A 271 0.61 12.73 -9.17
N LYS A 272 0.68 11.63 -8.42
CA LYS A 272 1.44 11.55 -7.17
C LYS A 272 2.90 11.93 -7.37
N ASN A 273 3.54 11.42 -8.42
CA ASN A 273 4.96 11.69 -8.67
C ASN A 273 5.21 13.17 -8.98
N LEU A 274 4.34 13.82 -9.76
CA LEU A 274 4.44 15.25 -10.06
C LEU A 274 4.27 16.09 -8.79
N PHE A 275 3.17 15.93 -8.08
CA PHE A 275 2.88 16.72 -6.89
C PHE A 275 3.78 16.37 -5.71
N GLY A 276 4.21 15.10 -5.61
CA GLY A 276 5.22 14.68 -4.66
C GLY A 276 6.57 15.35 -4.90
N ALA A 277 6.99 15.49 -6.15
CA ALA A 277 8.20 16.26 -6.48
C ALA A 277 8.08 17.71 -6.03
N ILE A 278 6.95 18.38 -6.29
CA ILE A 278 6.68 19.75 -5.84
C ILE A 278 6.72 19.86 -4.31
N PHE A 279 6.11 18.89 -3.61
CA PHE A 279 6.18 18.82 -2.15
C PHE A 279 7.63 18.73 -1.63
N PHE A 280 8.45 17.83 -2.16
CA PHE A 280 9.84 17.71 -1.71
C PHE A 280 10.70 18.93 -2.09
N VAL A 281 10.42 19.60 -3.21
CA VAL A 281 11.04 20.87 -3.55
C VAL A 281 10.65 21.94 -2.53
N SER A 282 9.37 22.05 -2.17
CA SER A 282 8.91 22.96 -1.13
C SER A 282 9.58 22.68 0.23
N VAL A 283 9.72 21.40 0.59
CA VAL A 283 10.50 21.00 1.78
C VAL A 283 11.93 21.54 1.73
N GLY A 284 12.59 21.42 0.59
CA GLY A 284 13.95 21.96 0.40
C GLY A 284 14.03 23.48 0.47
N MET A 285 13.01 24.18 -0.02
CA MET A 285 12.96 25.65 0.00
C MET A 285 12.89 26.24 1.42
N LEU A 286 12.28 25.52 2.35
CA LEU A 286 12.19 25.94 3.76
C LEU A 286 13.51 25.77 4.54
N VAL A 287 14.55 25.24 3.89
CA VAL A 287 15.87 25.08 4.51
C VAL A 287 16.67 26.37 4.41
N ASP A 288 16.91 27.05 5.54
CA ASP A 288 17.77 28.21 5.64
C ASP A 288 19.22 27.77 5.94
N PRO A 289 20.21 28.11 5.07
CA PRO A 289 21.62 27.76 5.32
C PRO A 289 22.17 28.33 6.65
N LYS A 290 21.67 29.48 7.12
CA LYS A 290 22.08 30.06 8.39
C LYS A 290 21.67 29.14 9.58
N ILE A 291 20.45 28.64 9.55
CA ILE A 291 19.94 27.73 10.58
C ILE A 291 20.77 26.43 10.58
N LEU A 292 21.18 25.93 9.42
CA LEU A 292 22.02 24.73 9.34
C LEU A 292 23.37 24.89 10.04
N ILE A 293 23.97 26.07 9.93
CA ILE A 293 25.26 26.38 10.59
C ILE A 293 25.05 26.58 12.09
N GLU A 294 24.03 27.33 12.49
CA GLU A 294 23.71 27.62 13.89
C GLU A 294 23.36 26.33 14.68
N TYR A 295 22.59 25.42 14.06
CA TYR A 295 22.17 24.18 14.68
C TYR A 295 23.00 22.95 14.25
N ALA A 296 24.23 23.15 13.78
CA ALA A 296 25.08 22.05 13.30
C ALA A 296 25.33 20.97 14.38
N VAL A 297 25.53 21.37 15.64
CA VAL A 297 25.72 20.42 16.78
C VAL A 297 24.45 19.62 17.03
N PRO A 298 23.25 20.20 17.20
CA PRO A 298 22.00 19.46 17.27
C PRO A 298 21.78 18.53 16.07
N ILE A 299 22.05 18.97 14.85
CA ILE A 299 21.88 18.15 13.63
C ILE A 299 22.76 16.91 13.71
N LEU A 300 24.05 17.04 13.99
CA LEU A 300 24.97 15.91 14.11
C LEU A 300 24.58 14.96 15.26
N ALA A 301 24.16 15.51 16.40
CA ALA A 301 23.67 14.72 17.52
C ALA A 301 22.40 13.93 17.17
N LEU A 302 21.46 14.55 16.47
CA LEU A 302 20.24 13.87 15.99
C LEU A 302 20.55 12.80 14.94
N VAL A 303 21.48 13.05 14.01
CA VAL A 303 21.96 12.02 13.08
C VAL A 303 22.52 10.83 13.84
N GLY A 304 23.43 11.06 14.80
CA GLY A 304 23.96 10.00 15.67
C GLY A 304 22.86 9.26 16.44
N THR A 305 21.90 10.00 16.97
CA THR A 305 20.75 9.46 17.71
C THR A 305 19.92 8.51 16.84
N ILE A 306 19.66 8.86 15.57
CA ILE A 306 18.90 8.02 14.65
C ILE A 306 19.69 6.79 14.25
N LEU A 307 20.94 6.95 13.82
CA LEU A 307 21.76 5.84 13.39
C LEU A 307 21.96 4.80 14.48
N VAL A 308 22.28 5.25 15.70
CA VAL A 308 22.50 4.38 16.86
C VAL A 308 21.16 3.89 17.43
N GLY A 309 20.20 4.79 17.60
CA GLY A 309 18.88 4.47 18.16
C GLY A 309 18.14 3.43 17.33
N GLN A 310 18.06 3.61 16.00
CA GLN A 310 17.42 2.64 15.11
C GLN A 310 18.20 1.31 15.06
N ALA A 311 19.54 1.36 15.03
CA ALA A 311 20.34 0.14 15.08
C ALA A 311 20.07 -0.67 16.37
N ILE A 312 19.96 -0.02 17.53
CA ILE A 312 19.74 -0.67 18.83
C ILE A 312 18.27 -1.04 19.00
N PHE A 313 17.36 -0.06 18.95
CA PHE A 313 15.94 -0.29 19.23
C PHE A 313 15.24 -1.05 18.10
N GLY A 314 15.71 -0.86 16.84
CA GLY A 314 15.27 -1.68 15.72
C GLY A 314 15.67 -3.13 15.94
N THR A 315 16.92 -3.42 16.23
CA THR A 315 17.37 -4.79 16.54
C THR A 315 16.57 -5.38 17.70
N PHE A 316 16.40 -4.64 18.78
CA PHE A 316 15.64 -5.07 19.95
C PHE A 316 14.17 -5.35 19.62
N GLY A 317 13.51 -4.47 18.87
CA GLY A 317 12.12 -4.64 18.44
C GLY A 317 11.91 -5.91 17.60
N PHE A 318 12.79 -6.15 16.62
CA PHE A 318 12.72 -7.38 15.79
C PHE A 318 13.04 -8.64 16.60
N MET A 319 13.94 -8.58 17.57
CA MET A 319 14.20 -9.70 18.48
C MET A 319 12.98 -10.03 19.36
N LEU A 320 12.31 -9.01 19.92
CA LEU A 320 11.06 -9.19 20.65
C LEU A 320 9.95 -9.75 19.74
N GLY A 321 10.00 -9.41 18.47
CA GLY A 321 9.14 -10.00 17.43
C GLY A 321 9.44 -11.47 17.11
N GLY A 322 10.54 -12.05 17.65
CA GLY A 322 10.90 -13.45 17.46
C GLY A 322 11.87 -13.71 16.31
N GLU A 323 12.59 -12.69 15.81
CA GLU A 323 13.64 -12.86 14.80
C GLU A 323 15.00 -13.14 15.46
N SER A 324 15.85 -13.93 14.76
CA SER A 324 17.20 -14.20 15.23
C SER A 324 18.04 -12.92 15.32
N LEU A 325 19.04 -12.86 16.20
CA LEU A 325 19.90 -11.68 16.39
C LEU A 325 20.50 -11.19 15.07
N LYS A 326 21.00 -12.10 14.21
CA LYS A 326 21.54 -11.77 12.88
C LYS A 326 20.50 -11.09 11.98
N SER A 327 19.30 -11.65 11.91
CA SER A 327 18.19 -11.09 11.11
C SER A 327 17.72 -9.76 11.71
N ALA A 328 17.57 -9.68 13.02
CA ALA A 328 17.13 -8.49 13.73
C ALA A 328 18.10 -7.31 13.56
N MET A 329 19.42 -7.56 13.63
CA MET A 329 20.44 -6.53 13.36
C MET A 329 20.37 -6.03 11.91
N ARG A 330 20.22 -6.92 10.93
CA ARG A 330 20.05 -6.50 9.53
C ARG A 330 18.80 -5.66 9.35
N CYS A 331 17.71 -5.99 10.03
CA CYS A 331 16.48 -5.20 10.00
C CYS A 331 16.68 -3.82 10.65
N GLY A 332 17.17 -3.74 11.89
CA GLY A 332 17.33 -2.49 12.60
C GLY A 332 18.29 -1.50 11.94
N PHE A 333 19.43 -1.99 11.45
CA PHE A 333 20.40 -1.16 10.71
C PHE A 333 19.83 -0.65 9.37
N SER A 334 18.93 -1.40 8.75
CA SER A 334 18.29 -0.97 7.50
C SER A 334 17.28 0.17 7.68
N MET A 335 16.78 0.37 8.91
CA MET A 335 15.79 1.40 9.22
C MET A 335 16.40 2.70 9.73
N ALA A 336 17.73 2.82 9.78
CA ALA A 336 18.47 3.93 10.38
C ALA A 336 18.43 5.23 9.56
N GLN A 337 17.24 5.78 9.31
CA GLN A 337 17.02 7.02 8.58
C GLN A 337 15.63 7.62 8.87
N ILE A 338 15.44 8.92 8.59
CA ILE A 338 14.16 9.62 8.74
C ILE A 338 13.38 9.58 7.42
N GLY A 339 12.07 9.30 7.52
CA GLY A 339 11.14 9.23 6.40
C GLY A 339 10.41 10.52 6.07
N GLU A 340 9.64 10.49 4.98
CA GLU A 340 8.80 11.59 4.50
C GLU A 340 7.70 12.00 5.49
N PHE A 341 7.20 11.10 6.31
CA PHE A 341 6.22 11.42 7.35
C PHE A 341 6.75 12.41 8.38
N SER A 342 8.06 12.45 8.62
CA SER A 342 8.67 13.42 9.51
C SER A 342 8.49 14.86 9.00
N PHE A 343 8.56 15.07 7.68
CA PHE A 343 8.30 16.39 7.09
C PHE A 343 6.83 16.76 7.19
N ILE A 344 5.93 15.79 7.01
CA ILE A 344 4.48 16.00 7.14
C ILE A 344 4.11 16.34 8.59
N ILE A 345 4.72 15.65 9.58
CA ILE A 345 4.56 15.96 11.00
C ILE A 345 5.11 17.35 11.33
N ALA A 346 6.27 17.70 10.78
CA ALA A 346 6.88 19.02 10.96
C ALA A 346 6.01 20.13 10.35
N SER A 347 5.53 19.93 9.12
CA SER A 347 4.59 20.85 8.45
C SER A 347 3.30 21.04 9.25
N LEU A 348 2.74 19.94 9.77
CA LEU A 348 1.57 19.97 10.67
C LEU A 348 1.85 20.80 11.91
N GLY A 349 2.99 20.61 12.57
CA GLY A 349 3.37 21.38 13.77
C GLY A 349 3.54 22.86 13.49
N LEU A 350 4.12 23.23 12.34
CA LEU A 350 4.23 24.61 11.88
C LEU A 350 2.87 25.22 11.57
N SER A 351 2.00 24.51 10.87
CA SER A 351 0.66 25.02 10.50
C SER A 351 -0.23 25.23 11.73
N LEU A 352 -0.03 24.44 12.78
CA LEU A 352 -0.70 24.61 14.08
C LEU A 352 -0.04 25.69 14.97
N GLY A 353 1.13 26.19 14.57
CA GLY A 353 1.87 27.21 15.32
C GLY A 353 2.42 26.73 16.67
N VAL A 354 2.60 25.40 16.86
CA VAL A 354 2.98 24.81 18.16
C VAL A 354 4.44 24.39 18.24
N ILE A 355 5.14 24.36 17.12
CA ILE A 355 6.60 24.09 17.07
C ILE A 355 7.39 25.30 16.62
N SER A 356 8.63 25.34 17.02
CA SER A 356 9.59 26.37 16.67
C SER A 356 10.01 26.29 15.19
N LYS A 357 10.16 27.40 14.51
CA LYS A 357 10.50 27.45 13.07
C LYS A 357 11.83 26.76 12.72
N PHE A 358 12.80 26.74 13.64
CA PHE A 358 14.10 26.10 13.40
C PHE A 358 14.00 24.57 13.28
N LEU A 359 12.99 23.94 13.91
CA LEU A 359 12.90 22.49 14.00
C LEU A 359 12.71 21.84 12.62
N TYR A 360 11.96 22.50 11.75
CA TYR A 360 11.69 21.98 10.39
C TYR A 360 12.99 21.86 9.55
N PRO A 361 13.80 22.92 9.36
CA PRO A 361 15.07 22.84 8.65
C PRO A 361 16.05 21.84 9.27
N VAL A 362 16.09 21.76 10.59
CA VAL A 362 16.94 20.80 11.31
C VAL A 362 16.56 19.36 10.93
N VAL A 363 15.29 19.00 10.99
CA VAL A 363 14.82 17.65 10.66
C VAL A 363 15.05 17.31 9.17
N VAL A 364 14.87 18.29 8.27
CA VAL A 364 15.18 18.12 6.84
C VAL A 364 16.67 17.81 6.65
N ALA A 365 17.56 18.56 7.29
CA ALA A 365 19.00 18.32 7.22
C ALA A 365 19.38 16.93 7.75
N VAL A 366 18.83 16.54 8.89
CA VAL A 366 19.05 15.21 9.49
C VAL A 366 18.57 14.11 8.53
N SER A 367 17.41 14.29 7.90
CA SER A 367 16.87 13.32 6.95
C SER A 367 17.76 13.16 5.71
N VAL A 368 18.25 14.25 5.14
CA VAL A 368 19.17 14.24 3.98
C VAL A 368 20.43 13.47 4.33
N ILE A 369 21.05 13.75 5.46
CA ILE A 369 22.28 13.09 5.91
C ILE A 369 22.03 11.60 6.16
N THR A 370 20.97 11.26 6.91
CA THR A 370 20.67 9.86 7.24
C THR A 370 20.27 9.05 6.00
N THR A 371 19.58 9.64 5.04
CA THR A 371 19.26 9.04 3.75
C THR A 371 20.53 8.69 2.97
N PHE A 372 21.49 9.61 2.90
CA PHE A 372 22.77 9.36 2.25
C PHE A 372 23.55 8.24 2.93
N LEU A 373 23.45 8.11 4.26
CA LEU A 373 24.13 7.09 5.05
C LEU A 373 23.44 5.72 5.02
N THR A 374 22.18 5.62 4.58
CA THR A 374 21.38 4.39 4.59
C THR A 374 22.07 3.18 3.94
N PRO A 375 22.65 3.25 2.71
CA PRO A 375 23.32 2.08 2.10
C PRO A 375 24.53 1.60 2.91
N TYR A 376 25.22 2.52 3.57
CA TYR A 376 26.37 2.19 4.43
C TYR A 376 25.91 1.50 5.71
N MET A 377 24.83 1.96 6.33
CA MET A 377 24.22 1.32 7.50
C MET A 377 23.76 -0.10 7.21
N ILE A 378 23.08 -0.32 6.07
CA ILE A 378 22.67 -1.66 5.64
C ILE A 378 23.88 -2.59 5.51
N ARG A 379 24.99 -2.13 4.92
CA ARG A 379 26.21 -2.92 4.79
C ARG A 379 26.91 -3.17 6.11
N LEU A 380 26.86 -2.22 7.04
CA LEU A 380 27.51 -2.29 8.35
C LEU A 380 26.87 -3.34 9.27
N ALA A 381 25.62 -3.73 9.05
CA ALA A 381 24.90 -4.70 9.87
C ALA A 381 25.63 -6.05 9.99
N THR A 382 26.14 -6.58 8.88
CA THR A 382 26.78 -7.90 8.84
C THR A 382 28.15 -7.91 9.56
N PRO A 383 29.09 -6.99 9.28
CA PRO A 383 30.35 -6.95 10.03
C PRO A 383 30.16 -6.66 11.51
N THR A 384 29.21 -5.80 11.88
CA THR A 384 28.90 -5.54 13.30
C THR A 384 28.41 -6.79 14.02
N TYR A 385 27.54 -7.60 13.37
CA TYR A 385 27.13 -8.89 13.89
C TYR A 385 28.32 -9.83 14.10
N GLN A 386 29.23 -9.94 13.12
CA GLN A 386 30.41 -10.80 13.22
C GLN A 386 31.38 -10.39 14.35
N VAL A 387 31.56 -9.09 14.54
CA VAL A 387 32.37 -8.57 15.68
C VAL A 387 31.69 -8.88 17.01
N MET A 388 30.36 -8.70 17.08
CA MET A 388 29.60 -8.98 18.28
C MET A 388 29.58 -10.49 18.61
N GLU A 389 29.46 -11.35 17.61
CA GLU A 389 29.50 -12.81 17.75
C GLU A 389 30.84 -13.30 18.30
N LYS A 390 31.97 -12.65 17.92
CA LYS A 390 33.31 -13.00 18.44
C LYS A 390 33.58 -12.54 19.86
N HIS A 391 32.93 -11.47 20.33
CA HIS A 391 33.21 -10.88 21.63
C HIS A 391 32.16 -11.23 22.71
N LEU A 392 30.99 -11.67 22.34
CA LEU A 392 29.93 -12.08 23.27
C LEU A 392 30.13 -13.53 23.70
N PRO A 393 29.96 -13.86 25.00
CA PRO A 393 29.96 -15.23 25.48
C PRO A 393 28.87 -16.06 24.81
N ASP A 394 29.20 -17.31 24.41
CA ASP A 394 28.26 -18.22 23.71
C ASP A 394 26.93 -18.40 24.48
N LYS A 395 26.97 -18.36 25.82
CA LYS A 395 25.77 -18.42 26.68
C LYS A 395 24.82 -17.26 26.41
N LEU A 396 25.34 -16.05 26.17
CA LEU A 396 24.53 -14.84 25.95
C LEU A 396 23.94 -14.85 24.55
N ILE A 397 24.70 -15.28 23.54
CA ILE A 397 24.23 -15.49 22.18
C ILE A 397 23.13 -16.56 22.14
N HIS A 398 23.31 -17.64 22.89
CA HIS A 398 22.32 -18.71 23.01
C HIS A 398 21.04 -18.22 23.70
N ILE A 399 21.14 -17.41 24.74
CA ILE A 399 19.99 -16.80 25.43
C ILE A 399 19.26 -15.83 24.48
N LEU A 400 19.99 -14.95 23.77
CA LEU A 400 19.40 -14.00 22.82
C LEU A 400 18.70 -14.71 21.66
N ASN A 401 19.30 -15.77 21.11
CA ASN A 401 18.68 -16.59 20.07
C ASN A 401 17.53 -17.47 20.61
N HIS A 402 17.62 -17.94 21.85
CA HIS A 402 16.56 -18.73 22.49
C HIS A 402 15.36 -17.86 22.86
N PHE A 403 15.57 -16.59 23.23
CA PHE A 403 14.51 -15.61 23.42
C PHE A 403 13.73 -15.37 22.11
N ALA A 404 14.44 -15.32 20.99
CA ALA A 404 13.87 -15.23 19.66
C ALA A 404 13.08 -16.50 19.25
N MET A 405 13.53 -17.69 19.65
CA MET A 405 12.88 -18.97 19.36
C MET A 405 11.75 -19.36 20.32
N SER A 406 11.66 -18.70 21.49
CA SER A 406 10.69 -19.07 22.55
C SER A 406 9.27 -18.60 22.33
N HIS A 407 8.95 -18.04 21.16
CA HIS A 407 7.57 -17.90 20.74
C HIS A 407 7.21 -19.06 19.81
N PRO A 408 6.84 -20.25 20.35
CA PRO A 408 6.34 -21.32 19.51
C PRO A 408 5.05 -20.79 18.87
N GLN A 409 5.08 -20.62 17.57
CA GLN A 409 3.84 -20.58 16.78
C GLN A 409 3.22 -21.99 16.87
N THR A 410 2.80 -22.38 18.07
CA THR A 410 1.95 -23.54 18.23
C THR A 410 0.64 -23.21 17.54
N GLN A 411 0.50 -23.72 16.35
CA GLN A 411 -0.69 -23.65 15.50
C GLN A 411 -1.91 -24.38 16.09
N GLN A 412 -1.86 -24.74 17.35
CA GLN A 412 -3.05 -25.10 18.11
C GLN A 412 -3.65 -23.87 18.74
N GLN A 413 -4.16 -22.95 17.88
CA GLN A 413 -5.09 -21.94 18.37
C GLN A 413 -6.23 -22.69 19.04
N SER A 414 -6.33 -22.56 20.37
CA SER A 414 -7.45 -23.09 21.12
C SER A 414 -8.73 -22.68 20.40
N LYS A 415 -9.60 -23.63 20.10
CA LYS A 415 -10.89 -23.44 19.43
C LYS A 415 -11.66 -22.26 20.04
N TRP A 416 -11.52 -22.05 21.34
CA TRP A 416 -12.03 -20.94 22.11
C TRP A 416 -11.43 -19.59 21.68
N LYS A 417 -10.12 -19.49 21.55
CA LYS A 417 -9.44 -18.24 21.15
C LYS A 417 -9.85 -17.81 19.74
N SER A 418 -9.97 -18.75 18.82
CA SER A 418 -10.47 -18.50 17.46
C SER A 418 -11.93 -18.01 17.46
N LEU A 419 -12.81 -18.66 18.21
CA LEU A 419 -14.22 -18.29 18.30
C LEU A 419 -14.42 -16.91 18.94
N ILE A 420 -13.79 -16.66 20.09
CA ILE A 420 -13.89 -15.39 20.82
C ILE A 420 -13.35 -14.24 19.96
N ARG A 421 -12.18 -14.41 19.32
CA ARG A 421 -11.62 -13.40 18.42
C ARG A 421 -12.57 -13.04 17.27
N GLN A 422 -13.14 -14.05 16.62
CA GLN A 422 -14.11 -13.83 15.54
C GLN A 422 -15.41 -13.17 16.03
N MET A 423 -15.88 -13.57 17.20
CA MET A 423 -17.06 -12.94 17.82
C MET A 423 -16.79 -11.48 18.18
N LEU A 424 -15.64 -11.18 18.78
CA LEU A 424 -15.26 -9.82 19.17
C LEU A 424 -15.16 -8.92 17.92
N VAL A 425 -14.42 -9.34 16.88
CA VAL A 425 -14.28 -8.57 15.62
C VAL A 425 -15.64 -8.29 14.99
N ASN A 426 -16.52 -9.28 14.91
CA ASN A 426 -17.85 -9.11 14.35
C ASN A 426 -18.72 -8.17 15.20
N THR A 427 -18.71 -8.35 16.51
CA THR A 427 -19.50 -7.50 17.44
C THR A 427 -19.03 -6.06 17.34
N THR A 428 -17.72 -5.80 17.38
CA THR A 428 -17.16 -4.46 17.25
C THR A 428 -17.51 -3.82 15.89
N ALA A 429 -17.34 -4.54 14.79
CA ALA A 429 -17.67 -4.03 13.45
C ALA A 429 -19.14 -3.63 13.32
N TYR A 430 -20.07 -4.48 13.75
CA TYR A 430 -21.50 -4.18 13.68
C TYR A 430 -21.95 -3.14 14.70
N SER A 431 -21.28 -3.03 15.85
CA SER A 431 -21.53 -1.96 16.82
C SER A 431 -21.13 -0.59 16.26
N ILE A 432 -19.95 -0.50 15.63
CA ILE A 432 -19.50 0.73 14.95
C ILE A 432 -20.48 1.11 13.85
N LEU A 433 -20.93 0.15 13.04
CA LEU A 433 -21.90 0.39 11.97
C LEU A 433 -23.24 0.87 12.52
N SER A 434 -23.74 0.26 13.60
CA SER A 434 -24.98 0.69 14.26
C SER A 434 -24.86 2.12 14.81
N ALA A 435 -23.74 2.44 15.46
CA ALA A 435 -23.47 3.78 15.98
C ALA A 435 -23.36 4.82 14.84
N ALA A 436 -22.75 4.45 13.71
CA ALA A 436 -22.65 5.30 12.52
C ALA A 436 -24.04 5.65 11.96
N VAL A 437 -24.90 4.65 11.81
CA VAL A 437 -26.27 4.86 11.32
C VAL A 437 -27.06 5.76 12.29
N ILE A 438 -26.94 5.53 13.59
CA ILE A 438 -27.58 6.37 14.62
C ILE A 438 -27.10 7.83 14.51
N ALA A 439 -25.78 8.04 14.42
CA ALA A 439 -25.20 9.38 14.28
C ALA A 439 -25.70 10.08 13.01
N LEU A 440 -25.74 9.38 11.88
CA LEU A 440 -26.23 9.92 10.61
C LEU A 440 -27.73 10.31 10.70
N MET A 441 -28.54 9.44 11.28
CA MET A 441 -29.99 9.70 11.46
C MET A 441 -30.26 10.90 12.39
N PHE A 442 -29.46 11.01 13.46
CA PHE A 442 -29.68 12.10 14.43
C PHE A 442 -29.12 13.45 13.94
N THR A 443 -28.04 13.42 13.10
CA THR A 443 -27.43 14.65 12.57
C THR A 443 -28.19 15.21 11.38
N PHE A 444 -28.72 14.35 10.50
CA PHE A 444 -29.33 14.79 9.24
C PHE A 444 -30.86 14.60 9.22
N VAL A 445 -31.34 13.41 9.61
CA VAL A 445 -32.77 13.08 9.47
C VAL A 445 -33.60 13.74 10.54
N LEU A 446 -33.13 13.79 11.80
CA LEU A 446 -33.88 14.40 12.91
C LEU A 446 -34.12 15.91 12.71
N PRO A 447 -33.11 16.74 12.33
CA PRO A 447 -33.35 18.15 12.01
C PRO A 447 -34.27 18.32 10.81
N LEU A 448 -34.11 17.49 9.76
CA LEU A 448 -34.96 17.52 8.57
C LEU A 448 -36.44 17.26 8.95
N MET A 449 -36.69 16.21 9.75
CA MET A 449 -38.03 15.88 10.19
C MET A 449 -38.64 16.95 11.09
N ARG A 450 -37.85 17.58 11.97
CA ARG A 450 -38.29 18.71 12.78
C ARG A 450 -38.62 19.96 11.97
N ASN A 451 -37.85 20.21 10.87
CA ASN A 451 -38.14 21.33 9.96
C ASN A 451 -39.36 21.09 9.09
N LEU A 452 -39.63 19.83 8.70
CA LEU A 452 -40.82 19.45 7.94
C LEU A 452 -42.13 19.48 8.79
N LEU A 453 -42.00 19.33 10.09
CA LEU A 453 -43.11 19.32 11.03
C LEU A 453 -42.93 20.48 12.04
N PRO A 454 -43.10 21.75 11.61
CA PRO A 454 -42.92 22.91 12.48
C PRO A 454 -44.09 23.03 13.44
N GLY A 455 -43.86 22.79 14.72
CA GLY A 455 -44.84 22.92 15.79
C GLY A 455 -44.42 22.14 17.03
N TRP A 456 -44.50 22.77 18.20
CA TRP A 456 -44.09 22.16 19.47
C TRP A 456 -44.73 20.77 19.72
N HIS A 457 -46.02 20.61 19.39
CA HIS A 457 -46.70 19.34 19.50
C HIS A 457 -46.34 18.31 18.42
N LEU A 458 -45.85 18.76 17.27
CA LEU A 458 -45.46 17.90 16.13
C LEU A 458 -44.01 17.36 16.26
N HIS A 459 -43.18 17.96 17.10
CA HIS A 459 -41.81 17.49 17.35
C HIS A 459 -41.79 16.08 17.95
N TRP A 460 -42.82 15.67 18.69
CA TRP A 460 -42.93 14.29 19.17
C TRP A 460 -43.10 13.29 18.03
N TYR A 461 -43.88 13.60 17.00
CA TYR A 461 -44.02 12.77 15.81
C TYR A 461 -42.72 12.73 15.02
N ALA A 462 -42.01 13.85 14.85
CA ALA A 462 -40.68 13.89 14.20
C ALA A 462 -39.67 12.99 14.92
N ASN A 463 -39.62 13.02 16.24
CA ASN A 463 -38.79 12.16 17.05
C ASN A 463 -39.18 10.68 16.93
N ALA A 464 -40.49 10.36 16.97
CA ALA A 464 -41.00 9.01 16.85
C ALA A 464 -40.71 8.40 15.48
N ILE A 465 -40.92 9.16 14.38
CA ILE A 465 -40.61 8.73 13.01
C ILE A 465 -39.10 8.50 12.85
N THR A 466 -38.26 9.43 13.32
CA THR A 466 -36.81 9.29 13.26
C THR A 466 -36.36 8.09 14.08
N GLY A 467 -36.90 7.86 15.27
CA GLY A 467 -36.61 6.69 16.09
C GLY A 467 -36.97 5.37 15.40
N LEU A 468 -38.17 5.29 14.84
CA LEU A 468 -38.64 4.10 14.11
C LEU A 468 -37.73 3.79 12.90
N LEU A 469 -37.44 4.82 12.10
CA LEU A 469 -36.51 4.68 10.94
C LEU A 469 -35.14 4.24 11.39
N THR A 470 -34.59 4.86 12.44
CA THR A 470 -33.26 4.47 12.98
C THR A 470 -33.24 3.02 13.40
N VAL A 471 -34.25 2.58 14.18
CA VAL A 471 -34.39 1.18 14.63
C VAL A 471 -34.54 0.23 13.43
N LEU A 472 -35.27 0.61 12.39
CA LEU A 472 -35.44 -0.18 11.17
C LEU A 472 -34.11 -0.36 10.45
N PHE A 473 -33.34 0.71 10.28
CA PHE A 473 -32.05 0.67 9.57
C PHE A 473 -30.97 -0.10 10.34
N ILE A 474 -30.90 0.02 11.68
CA ILE A 474 -29.92 -0.70 12.49
C ILE A 474 -30.31 -2.17 12.78
N SER A 475 -31.58 -2.53 12.57
CA SER A 475 -32.11 -3.87 12.93
C SER A 475 -31.30 -5.04 12.34
N PRO A 476 -30.78 -5.02 11.09
CA PRO A 476 -29.98 -6.11 10.57
C PRO A 476 -28.62 -6.23 11.27
N PHE A 477 -28.05 -5.09 11.68
CA PHE A 477 -26.76 -5.04 12.36
C PHE A 477 -26.88 -5.51 13.81
N LEU A 478 -27.91 -5.05 14.55
CA LEU A 478 -28.18 -5.51 15.92
C LEU A 478 -28.43 -7.02 15.96
N ARG A 479 -29.19 -7.52 15.00
CA ARG A 479 -29.37 -8.97 14.87
C ARG A 479 -28.05 -9.70 14.61
N ALA A 480 -27.18 -9.15 13.74
CA ALA A 480 -25.89 -9.74 13.45
C ALA A 480 -24.99 -9.75 14.71
N ILE A 481 -25.04 -8.71 15.55
CA ILE A 481 -24.33 -8.67 16.84
C ILE A 481 -24.72 -9.87 17.69
N VAL A 482 -26.01 -10.14 17.86
CA VAL A 482 -26.52 -11.18 18.77
C VAL A 482 -26.34 -12.57 18.18
N MET A 483 -26.73 -12.78 16.90
CA MET A 483 -26.94 -14.14 16.35
C MET A 483 -25.77 -14.67 15.50
N LYS A 484 -24.86 -13.79 15.04
CA LYS A 484 -23.76 -14.25 14.18
C LYS A 484 -22.80 -15.14 14.96
N LYS A 485 -22.39 -16.25 14.32
CA LYS A 485 -21.48 -17.28 14.88
C LYS A 485 -22.09 -18.20 15.97
N ASN A 486 -23.31 -17.99 16.42
CA ASN A 486 -23.96 -18.93 17.34
C ASN A 486 -24.21 -20.32 16.73
N HIS A 487 -24.13 -20.43 15.40
CA HIS A 487 -24.31 -21.68 14.65
C HIS A 487 -23.08 -22.03 13.80
N SER A 488 -21.91 -21.44 14.09
CA SER A 488 -20.65 -21.82 13.43
C SER A 488 -20.22 -23.23 13.79
N ALA A 489 -19.39 -23.83 12.94
CA ALA A 489 -18.88 -25.17 13.18
C ALA A 489 -18.08 -25.26 14.49
N GLU A 490 -17.32 -24.20 14.81
CA GLU A 490 -16.55 -24.09 16.04
C GLU A 490 -17.46 -24.00 17.27
N TRP A 491 -18.54 -23.21 17.20
CA TRP A 491 -19.51 -23.05 18.27
C TRP A 491 -20.24 -24.38 18.56
N LYS A 492 -20.70 -25.07 17.50
CA LYS A 492 -21.36 -26.38 17.63
C LYS A 492 -20.42 -27.43 18.22
N ARG A 493 -19.18 -27.46 17.80
CA ARG A 493 -18.18 -28.41 18.34
C ARG A 493 -17.95 -28.17 19.82
N LEU A 494 -17.72 -26.91 20.25
CA LEU A 494 -17.55 -26.58 21.67
C LEU A 494 -18.79 -26.86 22.52
N TRP A 495 -20.00 -26.69 21.94
CA TRP A 495 -21.26 -27.02 22.62
C TRP A 495 -21.43 -28.50 22.88
N VAL A 496 -20.99 -29.33 21.95
CA VAL A 496 -21.10 -30.82 22.06
C VAL A 496 -19.95 -31.42 22.85
N GLU A 497 -18.75 -30.83 22.79
CA GLU A 497 -17.50 -31.33 23.37
C GLU A 497 -17.58 -31.44 24.91
N SER A 498 -18.22 -30.47 25.59
CA SER A 498 -18.39 -30.50 27.06
C SER A 498 -19.60 -29.67 27.51
N SER A 499 -20.33 -30.20 28.50
CA SER A 499 -21.43 -29.45 29.16
C SER A 499 -20.95 -28.21 29.89
N ILE A 500 -19.72 -28.17 30.38
CA ILE A 500 -19.09 -27.00 31.06
C ILE A 500 -18.92 -25.83 30.09
N ASN A 501 -18.71 -26.07 28.80
CA ASN A 501 -18.58 -25.04 27.79
C ASN A 501 -19.90 -24.29 27.48
N ARG A 502 -21.05 -24.84 27.86
CA ARG A 502 -22.37 -24.26 27.54
C ARG A 502 -22.59 -22.94 28.27
N VAL A 503 -22.22 -22.85 29.55
CA VAL A 503 -22.40 -21.64 30.35
C VAL A 503 -21.59 -20.45 29.80
N PRO A 504 -20.27 -20.55 29.56
CA PRO A 504 -19.51 -19.48 28.91
C PRO A 504 -20.02 -19.12 27.51
N LEU A 505 -20.48 -20.08 26.72
CA LEU A 505 -21.06 -19.82 25.39
C LEU A 505 -22.37 -19.00 25.50
N LEU A 506 -23.26 -19.35 26.42
CA LEU A 506 -24.49 -18.59 26.70
C LEU A 506 -24.16 -17.21 27.23
N PHE A 507 -23.16 -17.06 28.08
CA PHE A 507 -22.70 -15.77 28.56
C PHE A 507 -22.25 -14.85 27.43
N THR A 508 -21.53 -15.36 26.42
CA THR A 508 -21.16 -14.55 25.24
C THR A 508 -22.37 -14.07 24.46
N VAL A 509 -23.44 -14.86 24.38
CA VAL A 509 -24.70 -14.46 23.72
C VAL A 509 -25.40 -13.38 24.57
N PHE A 510 -25.42 -13.55 25.89
CA PHE A 510 -26.00 -12.59 26.83
C PHE A 510 -25.31 -11.23 26.75
N VAL A 511 -23.97 -11.17 26.76
CA VAL A 511 -23.21 -9.92 26.63
C VAL A 511 -23.56 -9.20 25.32
N ARG A 512 -23.63 -9.92 24.20
CA ARG A 512 -23.99 -9.37 22.90
C ARG A 512 -25.45 -8.89 22.84
N PHE A 513 -26.36 -9.56 23.53
CA PHE A 513 -27.73 -9.12 23.70
C PHE A 513 -27.79 -7.80 24.50
N MET A 514 -27.02 -7.69 25.57
CA MET A 514 -26.92 -6.45 26.35
C MET A 514 -26.36 -5.27 25.53
N ILE A 515 -25.38 -5.52 24.65
CA ILE A 515 -24.87 -4.50 23.74
C ILE A 515 -25.99 -4.02 22.78
N ALA A 516 -26.74 -4.94 22.19
CA ALA A 516 -27.84 -4.58 21.30
C ALA A 516 -28.95 -3.80 22.05
N LEU A 517 -29.24 -4.18 23.29
CA LEU A 517 -30.19 -3.48 24.16
C LEU A 517 -29.73 -2.05 24.49
N ALA A 518 -28.43 -1.88 24.75
CA ALA A 518 -27.82 -0.57 25.01
C ALA A 518 -27.99 0.41 23.84
N PHE A 519 -27.88 -0.05 22.60
CA PHE A 519 -28.15 0.79 21.43
C PHE A 519 -29.60 1.24 21.35
N ILE A 520 -30.53 0.35 21.58
CA ILE A 520 -31.98 0.71 21.57
C ILE A 520 -32.32 1.63 22.75
N PHE A 521 -31.75 1.33 23.92
CA PHE A 521 -31.91 2.21 25.10
C PHE A 521 -31.41 3.64 24.78
N TYR A 522 -30.22 3.76 24.16
CA TYR A 522 -29.66 5.05 23.77
C TYR A 522 -30.58 5.82 22.82
N ILE A 523 -31.14 5.17 21.78
CA ILE A 523 -32.04 5.79 20.81
C ILE A 523 -33.32 6.29 21.49
N ILE A 524 -33.94 5.44 22.29
CA ILE A 524 -35.24 5.80 22.97
C ILE A 524 -34.99 6.91 23.98
N ASN A 525 -33.92 6.82 24.78
CA ASN A 525 -33.60 7.82 25.81
C ASN A 525 -33.27 9.19 25.18
N PHE A 526 -32.63 9.23 24.02
CA PHE A 526 -32.31 10.47 23.33
C PHE A 526 -33.54 11.13 22.70
N LEU A 527 -34.50 10.36 22.19
CA LEU A 527 -35.68 10.84 21.47
C LEU A 527 -36.91 11.04 22.35
N SER A 528 -36.97 10.41 23.50
CA SER A 528 -38.14 10.41 24.38
C SER A 528 -37.76 10.57 25.86
N ARG A 529 -38.70 11.06 26.67
CA ARG A 529 -38.52 11.22 28.13
C ARG A 529 -39.30 10.14 28.92
N PHE A 530 -39.16 8.88 28.49
CA PHE A 530 -39.78 7.77 29.24
C PHE A 530 -38.96 7.39 30.48
N THR A 531 -39.60 6.69 31.41
CA THR A 531 -38.90 6.12 32.57
C THR A 531 -37.96 5.01 32.13
N ASN A 532 -36.75 4.91 32.73
CA ASN A 532 -35.71 3.95 32.35
C ASN A 532 -36.22 2.50 32.34
N ALA A 533 -37.07 2.10 33.25
CA ALA A 533 -37.65 0.76 33.30
C ALA A 533 -38.51 0.46 32.06
N LEU A 534 -39.34 1.38 31.61
CA LEU A 534 -40.18 1.23 30.43
C LEU A 534 -39.31 1.19 29.14
N ILE A 535 -38.27 2.00 29.06
CA ILE A 535 -37.32 1.98 27.95
C ILE A 535 -36.64 0.60 27.84
N VAL A 536 -36.21 0.01 28.95
CA VAL A 536 -35.59 -1.33 28.98
C VAL A 536 -36.57 -2.42 28.51
N CYS A 537 -37.83 -2.37 28.98
CA CYS A 537 -38.87 -3.32 28.56
C CYS A 537 -39.17 -3.22 27.07
N ILE A 538 -39.37 -2.01 26.54
CA ILE A 538 -39.59 -1.79 25.10
C ILE A 538 -38.36 -2.23 24.30
N GLY A 539 -37.17 -1.86 24.74
CA GLY A 539 -35.90 -2.25 24.10
C GLY A 539 -35.75 -3.76 24.02
N ALA A 540 -35.98 -4.47 25.10
CA ALA A 540 -35.94 -5.94 25.14
C ALA A 540 -36.97 -6.57 24.19
N ALA A 541 -38.17 -6.07 24.13
CA ALA A 541 -39.20 -6.54 23.21
C ALA A 541 -38.82 -6.32 21.75
N VAL A 542 -38.24 -5.14 21.40
CA VAL A 542 -37.79 -4.80 20.06
C VAL A 542 -36.61 -5.71 19.64
N VAL A 543 -35.62 -5.95 20.52
CA VAL A 543 -34.49 -6.89 20.22
C VAL A 543 -35.01 -8.30 20.00
N MET A 544 -35.94 -8.79 20.83
CA MET A 544 -36.57 -10.10 20.65
C MET A 544 -37.31 -10.20 19.32
N LEU A 545 -38.06 -9.19 18.94
CA LEU A 545 -38.79 -9.14 17.67
C LEU A 545 -37.80 -9.16 16.47
N MET A 546 -36.67 -8.44 16.58
CA MET A 546 -35.62 -8.44 15.56
C MET A 546 -34.97 -9.82 15.41
N ILE A 547 -34.74 -10.53 16.50
CA ILE A 547 -34.12 -11.89 16.49
C ILE A 547 -35.05 -12.90 15.83
N THR A 548 -36.37 -12.83 16.15
CA THR A 548 -37.38 -13.77 15.67
C THR A 548 -37.85 -13.51 14.24
N SER A 549 -37.79 -12.28 13.76
CA SER A 549 -38.28 -11.87 12.44
C SER A 549 -37.55 -12.54 11.28
N ARG A 550 -38.28 -13.26 10.43
CA ARG A 550 -37.75 -13.91 9.22
C ARG A 550 -37.28 -12.91 8.16
N HIS A 551 -37.92 -11.76 8.01
CA HIS A 551 -37.57 -10.71 7.07
C HIS A 551 -36.24 -10.04 7.43
N ILE A 552 -36.03 -9.70 8.71
CA ILE A 552 -34.78 -9.13 9.21
C ILE A 552 -33.64 -10.14 9.05
N LYS A 553 -33.90 -11.44 9.28
CA LYS A 553 -32.94 -12.52 9.04
C LYS A 553 -32.44 -12.51 7.58
N LYS A 554 -33.35 -12.46 6.61
CA LYS A 554 -33.01 -12.50 5.18
C LYS A 554 -32.20 -11.26 4.79
N ARG A 555 -32.60 -10.07 5.23
CA ARG A 555 -31.86 -8.81 5.00
C ARG A 555 -30.47 -8.82 5.63
N SER A 556 -30.34 -9.26 6.88
CA SER A 556 -29.04 -9.37 7.57
C SER A 556 -28.06 -10.27 6.83
N ILE A 557 -28.52 -11.43 6.32
CA ILE A 557 -27.68 -12.36 5.54
C ILE A 557 -27.26 -11.74 4.20
N VAL A 558 -28.17 -11.03 3.52
CA VAL A 558 -27.86 -10.36 2.25
C VAL A 558 -26.81 -9.26 2.47
N MET A 559 -27.00 -8.40 3.48
CA MET A 559 -26.03 -7.35 3.81
C MET A 559 -24.66 -7.92 4.17
N GLU A 560 -24.63 -9.00 4.94
CA GLU A 560 -23.38 -9.69 5.27
C GLU A 560 -22.68 -10.21 4.00
N ARG A 561 -23.41 -10.83 3.09
CA ARG A 561 -22.84 -11.31 1.81
C ARG A 561 -22.27 -10.16 1.00
N VAL A 562 -22.99 -9.04 0.88
CA VAL A 562 -22.54 -7.84 0.18
C VAL A 562 -21.28 -7.28 0.83
N PHE A 563 -21.26 -7.18 2.17
CA PHE A 563 -20.09 -6.70 2.90
C PHE A 563 -18.85 -7.59 2.67
N VAL A 564 -19.00 -8.90 2.84
CA VAL A 564 -17.91 -9.87 2.63
C VAL A 564 -17.47 -9.90 1.16
N HIS A 565 -18.43 -9.81 0.23
CA HIS A 565 -18.12 -9.75 -1.20
C HIS A 565 -17.35 -8.47 -1.56
N ASN A 566 -17.80 -7.31 -1.09
CA ASN A 566 -17.11 -6.04 -1.34
C ASN A 566 -15.71 -6.02 -0.71
N LEU A 567 -15.58 -6.52 0.52
CA LEU A 567 -14.29 -6.64 1.21
C LEU A 567 -13.33 -7.62 0.52
N ARG A 568 -13.84 -8.61 -0.23
CA ARG A 568 -13.05 -9.64 -0.95
C ARG A 568 -13.03 -9.44 -2.45
N SER A 569 -13.58 -8.35 -2.97
CA SER A 569 -13.76 -8.16 -4.40
C SER A 569 -12.43 -8.19 -5.17
N ARG A 570 -11.39 -7.59 -4.63
CA ARG A 570 -10.02 -7.63 -5.17
C ARG A 570 -9.44 -9.05 -5.18
N ASP A 571 -9.57 -9.81 -4.09
CA ASP A 571 -9.09 -11.20 -4.01
C ASP A 571 -9.82 -12.12 -4.99
N ILE A 572 -11.12 -11.90 -5.17
CA ILE A 572 -11.94 -12.67 -6.12
C ILE A 572 -11.52 -12.33 -7.55
N ALA A 573 -11.28 -11.06 -7.87
CA ALA A 573 -10.79 -10.64 -9.17
C ALA A 573 -9.40 -11.20 -9.46
N ALA A 574 -8.48 -11.14 -8.51
CA ALA A 574 -7.13 -11.74 -8.63
C ALA A 574 -7.19 -13.27 -8.79
N GLN A 575 -8.18 -13.95 -8.18
CA GLN A 575 -8.40 -15.38 -8.40
C GLN A 575 -8.91 -15.72 -9.80
N VAL A 576 -9.81 -14.88 -10.32
CA VAL A 576 -10.39 -15.07 -11.67
C VAL A 576 -9.34 -14.78 -12.75
N ASN A 577 -8.45 -13.81 -12.50
CA ASN A 577 -7.38 -13.43 -13.44
C ASN A 577 -6.13 -14.32 -13.34
N GLY A 578 -6.13 -15.40 -12.54
CA GLY A 578 -4.98 -16.29 -12.40
C GLY A 578 -3.81 -15.75 -11.56
N GLU A 579 -3.93 -14.55 -11.00
CA GLU A 579 -2.88 -13.86 -10.21
C GLU A 579 -2.74 -14.36 -8.77
N LYS A 580 -3.26 -15.54 -8.46
CA LYS A 580 -3.12 -16.08 -7.10
C LYS A 580 -1.67 -16.45 -6.82
N ARG A 581 -1.03 -15.68 -5.95
CA ARG A 581 0.18 -16.13 -5.25
C ARG A 581 -0.11 -17.45 -4.54
N PRO A 582 0.84 -18.40 -4.54
CA PRO A 582 0.62 -19.70 -3.92
C PRO A 582 0.29 -19.56 -2.44
N LEU A 583 -0.56 -20.48 -1.94
CA LEU A 583 -0.98 -20.60 -0.53
C LEU A 583 0.20 -20.83 0.46
N TYR A 584 1.41 -20.95 -0.03
CA TYR A 584 2.63 -21.33 0.71
C TYR A 584 3.71 -20.24 0.73
N GLU A 585 3.34 -18.95 0.79
CA GLU A 585 4.25 -17.90 1.26
C GLU A 585 4.38 -17.94 2.80
N GLY A 586 4.49 -19.09 3.39
CA GLY A 586 4.70 -19.27 4.80
C GLY A 586 5.74 -20.37 5.01
N ARG A 587 6.76 -20.03 5.78
CA ARG A 587 7.80 -20.89 6.34
C ARG A 587 7.60 -22.40 6.09
N LEU A 588 8.32 -22.94 5.13
CA LEU A 588 8.57 -24.37 5.07
C LEU A 588 9.58 -24.70 6.18
N LEU A 589 9.07 -25.11 7.34
CA LEU A 589 9.83 -25.53 8.52
C LEU A 589 10.69 -24.41 9.17
N ASP A 590 11.08 -24.58 10.43
CA ASP A 590 11.97 -23.73 11.25
C ASP A 590 13.41 -23.54 10.69
N ARG A 591 13.60 -23.72 9.40
CA ARG A 591 14.86 -23.52 8.69
C ARG A 591 14.74 -22.28 7.81
N ASP A 592 15.85 -21.58 7.58
CA ASP A 592 15.95 -20.38 6.74
C ASP A 592 15.64 -20.61 5.25
N ILE A 593 14.69 -21.53 4.93
CA ILE A 593 14.30 -21.91 3.58
C ILE A 593 12.94 -21.29 3.26
N HIS A 594 12.86 -20.54 2.16
CA HIS A 594 11.64 -19.92 1.68
C HIS A 594 11.52 -19.96 0.16
N ILE A 595 10.35 -19.62 -0.35
CA ILE A 595 10.07 -19.55 -1.79
C ILE A 595 10.15 -18.09 -2.22
N SER A 596 10.94 -17.80 -3.25
CA SER A 596 11.01 -16.49 -3.89
C SER A 596 10.68 -16.60 -5.38
N GLU A 597 10.13 -15.52 -5.94
CA GLU A 597 9.76 -15.42 -7.35
C GLU A 597 10.77 -14.52 -8.08
N PHE A 598 11.27 -14.98 -9.21
CA PHE A 598 12.22 -14.26 -10.07
C PHE A 598 11.71 -14.24 -11.49
N GLU A 599 11.75 -13.10 -12.14
CA GLU A 599 11.37 -12.94 -13.54
C GLU A 599 12.61 -13.07 -14.43
N VAL A 600 12.50 -13.85 -15.49
CA VAL A 600 13.59 -14.07 -16.46
C VAL A 600 13.69 -12.84 -17.35
N PRO A 601 14.82 -12.11 -17.37
CA PRO A 601 15.04 -10.99 -18.27
C PRO A 601 14.91 -11.41 -19.75
N GLU A 602 14.52 -10.46 -20.61
CA GLU A 602 14.36 -10.71 -22.05
C GLU A 602 15.70 -11.11 -22.73
N ASP A 603 16.79 -10.55 -22.23
CA ASP A 603 18.17 -10.73 -22.71
C ASP A 603 18.97 -11.76 -21.90
N SER A 604 18.32 -12.59 -21.09
CA SER A 604 18.99 -13.61 -20.27
C SER A 604 19.56 -14.74 -21.13
N SER A 605 20.81 -15.10 -20.88
CA SER A 605 21.47 -16.28 -21.50
C SER A 605 20.85 -17.64 -21.12
N TRP A 606 19.91 -17.63 -20.17
CA TRP A 606 19.15 -18.81 -19.73
C TRP A 606 17.97 -19.13 -20.64
N THR A 607 17.56 -18.15 -21.44
CA THR A 607 16.46 -18.30 -22.40
C THR A 607 16.78 -19.40 -23.42
N GLY A 608 15.82 -20.28 -23.66
CA GLY A 608 15.96 -21.41 -24.57
C GLY A 608 16.66 -22.64 -23.99
N LYS A 609 17.22 -22.57 -22.76
CA LYS A 609 17.85 -23.70 -22.08
C LYS A 609 16.84 -24.44 -21.20
N SER A 610 17.03 -25.76 -21.07
CA SER A 610 16.26 -26.59 -20.18
C SER A 610 16.73 -26.46 -18.72
N LEU A 611 15.85 -26.73 -17.76
CA LEU A 611 16.21 -26.75 -16.33
C LEU A 611 17.36 -27.71 -16.03
N ARG A 612 17.47 -28.81 -16.81
CA ARG A 612 18.55 -29.80 -16.70
C ARG A 612 19.90 -29.21 -17.10
N GLU A 613 19.95 -28.46 -18.19
CA GLU A 613 21.19 -27.80 -18.69
C GLU A 613 21.65 -26.69 -17.75
N LEU A 614 20.74 -26.02 -17.06
CA LEU A 614 21.04 -24.94 -16.13
C LEU A 614 21.64 -25.43 -14.81
N HIS A 615 21.48 -26.73 -14.48
CA HIS A 615 22.04 -27.35 -13.27
C HIS A 615 21.76 -26.54 -11.97
N LEU A 616 20.55 -25.98 -11.81
CA LEU A 616 20.22 -24.99 -10.77
C LEU A 616 20.51 -25.50 -9.35
N ARG A 617 20.20 -26.78 -9.08
CA ARG A 617 20.47 -27.41 -7.79
C ARG A 617 21.96 -27.54 -7.48
N GLN A 618 22.78 -27.88 -8.49
CA GLN A 618 24.23 -28.04 -8.32
C GLN A 618 24.95 -26.70 -8.23
N ARG A 619 24.55 -25.72 -9.06
CA ARG A 619 25.18 -24.40 -9.12
C ARG A 619 24.82 -23.51 -7.95
N PHE A 620 23.57 -23.52 -7.52
CA PHE A 620 23.03 -22.56 -6.56
C PHE A 620 22.43 -23.19 -5.30
N GLY A 621 22.24 -24.53 -5.30
CA GLY A 621 21.60 -25.25 -4.18
C GLY A 621 20.10 -24.97 -4.04
N VAL A 622 19.44 -24.52 -5.11
CA VAL A 622 18.01 -24.16 -5.12
C VAL A 622 17.17 -25.18 -5.85
N ASP A 623 15.92 -25.33 -5.45
CA ASP A 623 14.93 -26.18 -6.11
C ASP A 623 13.84 -25.35 -6.78
N MET A 624 13.41 -25.74 -8.00
CA MET A 624 12.33 -25.09 -8.73
C MET A 624 10.97 -25.59 -8.28
N SER A 625 10.13 -24.73 -7.78
CA SER A 625 8.76 -25.07 -7.33
C SER A 625 7.73 -24.95 -8.45
N SER A 626 7.75 -23.87 -9.20
CA SER A 626 6.86 -23.67 -10.34
C SER A 626 7.38 -22.60 -11.30
N ILE A 627 6.89 -22.64 -12.54
CA ILE A 627 7.12 -21.63 -13.57
C ILE A 627 5.76 -21.03 -13.95
N HIS A 628 5.66 -19.72 -13.90
CA HIS A 628 4.49 -18.98 -14.38
C HIS A 628 4.80 -18.39 -15.75
N ARG A 629 4.08 -18.84 -16.75
CA ARG A 629 4.21 -18.40 -18.15
C ARG A 629 2.88 -17.81 -18.62
N GLY A 630 2.81 -16.51 -18.74
CA GLY A 630 1.56 -15.82 -19.04
C GLY A 630 0.47 -16.16 -18.01
N SER A 631 -0.65 -16.72 -18.46
CA SER A 631 -1.75 -17.18 -17.60
C SER A 631 -1.62 -18.62 -17.08
N HIS A 632 -0.58 -19.36 -17.53
CA HIS A 632 -0.38 -20.76 -17.17
C HIS A 632 0.64 -20.93 -16.05
N ARG A 633 0.31 -21.78 -15.09
CA ARG A 633 1.21 -22.19 -14.03
C ARG A 633 1.62 -23.64 -14.17
N LEU A 634 2.92 -23.88 -14.28
CA LEU A 634 3.54 -25.20 -14.37
C LEU A 634 4.14 -25.54 -13.00
N ASN A 635 3.45 -26.41 -12.23
CA ASN A 635 3.92 -26.83 -10.91
C ASN A 635 4.88 -28.01 -11.05
N ILE A 636 5.96 -28.00 -10.26
CA ILE A 636 7.02 -29.02 -10.22
C ILE A 636 7.50 -29.31 -11.65
N PRO A 637 8.14 -28.32 -12.32
CA PRO A 637 8.55 -28.47 -13.70
C PRO A 637 9.57 -29.60 -13.85
N ASN A 638 9.44 -30.37 -14.95
CA ASN A 638 10.38 -31.42 -15.28
C ASN A 638 11.73 -30.82 -15.73
N GLY A 639 12.81 -31.56 -15.58
CA GLY A 639 14.15 -31.14 -15.99
C GLY A 639 14.30 -30.74 -17.47
N ASP A 640 13.45 -31.27 -18.34
CA ASP A 640 13.45 -30.97 -19.79
C ASP A 640 12.67 -29.70 -20.13
N MET A 641 12.08 -29.02 -19.14
CA MET A 641 11.32 -27.79 -19.33
C MET A 641 12.26 -26.65 -19.71
N ILE A 642 11.95 -25.99 -20.83
CA ILE A 642 12.69 -24.85 -21.37
C ILE A 642 12.20 -23.55 -20.71
N ILE A 643 13.13 -22.66 -20.36
CA ILE A 643 12.85 -21.33 -19.82
C ILE A 643 12.69 -20.33 -20.98
N PHE A 644 11.70 -19.43 -20.86
CA PHE A 644 11.43 -18.37 -21.82
C PHE A 644 11.54 -16.98 -21.18
N PRO A 645 11.75 -15.92 -21.97
CA PRO A 645 11.73 -14.56 -21.47
C PRO A 645 10.38 -14.23 -20.80
N GLY A 646 10.41 -13.51 -19.69
CA GLY A 646 9.22 -13.16 -18.93
C GLY A 646 8.59 -14.29 -18.11
N ASP A 647 9.19 -15.52 -18.14
CA ASP A 647 8.79 -16.57 -17.21
C ASP A 647 9.09 -16.14 -15.78
N LYS A 648 8.12 -16.34 -14.87
CA LYS A 648 8.31 -16.10 -13.44
C LYS A 648 8.61 -17.43 -12.75
N LEU A 649 9.84 -17.54 -12.29
CA LEU A 649 10.40 -18.74 -11.68
C LEU A 649 10.18 -18.70 -10.16
N GLN A 650 9.44 -19.66 -9.60
CA GLN A 650 9.32 -19.82 -8.15
C GLN A 650 10.37 -20.81 -7.66
N VAL A 651 11.31 -20.31 -6.89
CA VAL A 651 12.51 -21.01 -6.46
C VAL A 651 12.54 -21.15 -4.95
N ILE A 652 12.93 -22.32 -4.46
CA ILE A 652 13.04 -22.66 -3.03
C ILE A 652 14.53 -22.67 -2.67
N GLY A 653 14.90 -21.96 -1.61
CA GLY A 653 16.25 -21.92 -1.08
C GLY A 653 16.38 -21.06 0.17
N ASN A 654 17.58 -21.00 0.76
CA ASN A 654 17.88 -20.03 1.81
C ASN A 654 18.29 -18.67 1.20
N ASP A 655 18.39 -17.63 2.01
CA ASP A 655 18.71 -16.27 1.58
C ASP A 655 19.98 -16.19 0.72
N ASP A 656 21.03 -16.89 1.12
CA ASP A 656 22.33 -16.88 0.39
C ASP A 656 22.23 -17.61 -0.96
N GLN A 657 21.49 -18.70 -1.03
CA GLN A 657 21.24 -19.46 -2.25
C GLN A 657 20.38 -18.66 -3.24
N LEU A 658 19.30 -18.06 -2.76
CA LEU A 658 18.40 -17.24 -3.58
C LEU A 658 19.10 -15.97 -4.08
N GLN A 659 20.00 -15.39 -3.30
CA GLN A 659 20.79 -14.24 -3.73
C GLN A 659 21.78 -14.62 -4.83
N LYS A 660 22.51 -15.75 -4.69
CA LYS A 660 23.40 -16.26 -5.73
C LYS A 660 22.65 -16.56 -7.03
N PHE A 661 21.46 -17.18 -6.90
CA PHE A 661 20.59 -17.47 -8.03
C PHE A 661 20.14 -16.18 -8.74
N ASN A 662 19.64 -15.18 -8.00
CA ASN A 662 19.21 -13.91 -8.56
C ASN A 662 20.39 -13.15 -9.23
N THR A 663 21.54 -13.14 -8.58
CA THR A 663 22.74 -12.51 -9.15
C THR A 663 23.14 -13.15 -10.46
N ALA A 664 23.15 -14.48 -10.54
CA ALA A 664 23.46 -15.20 -11.77
C ALA A 664 22.40 -14.97 -12.86
N LEU A 665 21.11 -15.02 -12.52
CA LEU A 665 20.02 -14.76 -13.47
C LEU A 665 20.11 -13.35 -14.09
N GLN A 666 20.55 -12.37 -13.31
CA GLN A 666 20.67 -10.96 -13.72
C GLN A 666 22.02 -10.60 -14.35
N SER A 667 23.08 -11.37 -14.10
CA SER A 667 24.43 -11.12 -14.63
C SER A 667 24.77 -11.95 -15.87
N ASP A 668 24.10 -13.08 -16.05
CA ASP A 668 24.24 -13.93 -17.23
C ASP A 668 23.39 -13.38 -18.39
N LEU A 669 23.57 -12.10 -18.71
CA LEU A 669 22.97 -11.48 -19.88
C LEU A 669 23.76 -11.83 -21.11
N LEU A 670 23.10 -11.91 -22.27
CA LEU A 670 23.80 -12.02 -23.56
C LEU A 670 24.70 -10.78 -23.75
N PRO A 671 25.93 -10.92 -24.27
CA PRO A 671 26.75 -9.74 -24.54
C PRO A 671 26.00 -8.76 -25.46
N GLU A 672 26.17 -7.45 -25.24
CA GLU A 672 25.55 -6.40 -26.06
C GLU A 672 25.89 -6.51 -27.55
N GLU A 673 26.96 -7.19 -27.91
CA GLU A 673 27.35 -7.52 -29.30
C GLU A 673 26.49 -8.62 -29.94
N ALA A 674 25.73 -9.39 -29.18
CA ALA A 674 24.60 -10.16 -29.67
C ALA A 674 23.33 -9.26 -29.68
N GLU A 675 23.43 -8.06 -30.27
CA GLU A 675 22.25 -7.46 -30.87
C GLU A 675 21.68 -8.52 -31.83
N ILE A 676 20.66 -9.22 -31.34
CA ILE A 676 19.62 -9.68 -32.24
C ILE A 676 19.12 -8.36 -32.82
N GLU A 677 19.70 -7.96 -33.97
CA GLU A 677 19.15 -6.90 -34.79
C GLU A 677 17.66 -7.12 -34.72
N LYS A 678 16.93 -6.17 -34.16
CA LYS A 678 15.45 -6.16 -34.24
C LYS A 678 15.16 -6.01 -35.71
N ARG A 679 15.17 -7.16 -36.42
CA ARG A 679 14.90 -7.22 -37.84
C ARG A 679 13.44 -6.88 -38.00
N GLU A 680 13.20 -5.57 -38.21
CA GLU A 680 11.84 -5.07 -38.38
C GLU A 680 11.26 -5.72 -39.62
N MET A 681 10.17 -6.45 -39.43
CA MET A 681 9.36 -6.98 -40.53
C MET A 681 8.68 -5.81 -41.24
N LYS A 682 8.96 -5.64 -42.52
CA LYS A 682 8.37 -4.59 -43.37
C LYS A 682 7.37 -5.18 -44.33
N LEU A 683 6.30 -4.44 -44.55
CA LEU A 683 5.33 -4.72 -45.60
C LEU A 683 5.79 -4.05 -46.91
N SER A 684 5.81 -4.79 -48.00
CA SER A 684 6.21 -4.27 -49.30
C SER A 684 5.32 -4.80 -50.42
N GLN A 685 5.23 -4.04 -51.51
CA GLN A 685 4.52 -4.43 -52.75
C GLN A 685 5.51 -4.99 -53.74
N LEU A 686 5.10 -6.10 -54.41
CA LEU A 686 5.81 -6.67 -55.57
C LEU A 686 4.83 -6.79 -56.73
N ILE A 687 5.15 -6.14 -57.88
CA ILE A 687 4.37 -6.18 -59.09
C ILE A 687 4.84 -7.30 -59.99
N ILE A 688 3.99 -8.22 -60.36
CA ILE A 688 4.33 -9.32 -61.30
C ILE A 688 4.43 -8.76 -62.72
N SER A 689 5.63 -8.49 -63.15
CA SER A 689 5.91 -8.03 -64.53
C SER A 689 6.11 -9.20 -65.48
N GLY A 690 6.18 -8.92 -66.79
CA GLY A 690 6.38 -9.95 -67.82
C GLY A 690 7.67 -10.71 -67.75
N GLY A 691 8.69 -10.20 -67.00
CA GLY A 691 9.96 -10.84 -66.74
C GLY A 691 10.12 -11.39 -65.34
N SER A 692 9.07 -11.34 -64.52
CA SER A 692 9.13 -11.81 -63.14
C SER A 692 9.27 -13.33 -63.04
N GLU A 693 10.18 -13.83 -62.21
CA GLU A 693 10.40 -15.26 -61.91
C GLU A 693 9.13 -15.96 -61.41
N PHE A 694 8.19 -15.18 -60.89
CA PHE A 694 6.94 -15.67 -60.27
C PHE A 694 5.77 -15.79 -61.24
N LEU A 695 5.90 -15.26 -62.46
CA LEU A 695 4.84 -15.31 -63.44
C LEU A 695 4.47 -16.74 -63.85
N GLY A 696 3.21 -17.11 -63.77
CA GLY A 696 2.69 -18.43 -64.11
C GLY A 696 2.92 -19.51 -63.06
N LYS A 697 3.54 -19.18 -61.91
CA LYS A 697 3.71 -20.10 -60.78
C LYS A 697 2.60 -19.91 -59.77
N THR A 698 2.31 -20.97 -59.01
CA THR A 698 1.42 -20.91 -57.87
C THR A 698 2.14 -20.29 -56.66
N LEU A 699 1.43 -19.88 -55.61
CA LEU A 699 2.05 -19.35 -54.40
C LEU A 699 3.06 -20.35 -53.80
N ILE A 700 2.74 -21.65 -53.83
CA ILE A 700 3.64 -22.70 -53.31
C ILE A 700 4.88 -22.82 -54.22
N GLU A 701 4.69 -22.91 -55.54
CA GLU A 701 5.80 -23.07 -56.52
C GLU A 701 6.70 -21.84 -56.63
N SER A 702 6.18 -20.65 -56.22
CA SER A 702 6.95 -19.41 -56.22
C SER A 702 8.16 -19.44 -55.27
N GLY A 703 8.10 -20.26 -54.23
CA GLY A 703 9.15 -20.35 -53.19
C GLY A 703 9.39 -19.08 -52.41
N ILE A 704 8.45 -18.11 -52.43
CA ILE A 704 8.57 -16.82 -51.71
C ILE A 704 8.85 -17.04 -50.25
N ARG A 705 8.23 -18.06 -49.63
CA ARG A 705 8.44 -18.37 -48.22
C ARG A 705 9.78 -19.10 -48.00
N ASP A 706 10.04 -20.12 -48.77
CA ASP A 706 11.17 -21.04 -48.47
C ASP A 706 12.51 -20.52 -49.01
N LYS A 707 12.49 -19.81 -50.14
CA LYS A 707 13.71 -19.30 -50.81
C LYS A 707 14.06 -17.87 -50.37
N TYR A 708 13.05 -17.06 -50.11
CA TYR A 708 13.23 -15.63 -49.82
C TYR A 708 12.83 -15.24 -48.37
N ASN A 709 12.38 -16.19 -47.57
CA ASN A 709 11.94 -15.97 -46.16
C ASN A 709 10.91 -14.85 -46.05
N CYS A 710 10.04 -14.71 -47.06
CA CYS A 710 8.97 -13.69 -47.08
C CYS A 710 7.61 -14.35 -47.11
N MET A 711 6.60 -13.69 -46.58
CA MET A 711 5.23 -14.17 -46.52
C MET A 711 4.30 -13.29 -47.39
N VAL A 712 3.50 -13.90 -48.25
CA VAL A 712 2.46 -13.20 -48.97
C VAL A 712 1.24 -13.03 -48.06
N VAL A 713 0.82 -11.79 -47.83
CA VAL A 713 -0.31 -11.43 -46.96
C VAL A 713 -1.53 -10.93 -47.74
N GLY A 714 -1.36 -10.61 -49.04
CA GLY A 714 -2.45 -10.15 -49.86
C GLY A 714 -2.08 -10.12 -51.34
N LEU A 715 -3.08 -10.06 -52.19
CA LEU A 715 -2.95 -9.96 -53.65
C LEU A 715 -4.02 -9.00 -54.17
N GLU A 716 -3.62 -8.06 -55.05
CA GLU A 716 -4.52 -7.19 -55.80
C GLU A 716 -4.58 -7.63 -57.25
N GLU A 717 -5.80 -7.96 -57.72
CA GLU A 717 -6.08 -8.27 -59.11
C GLU A 717 -6.99 -7.16 -59.68
N GLY A 718 -6.43 -6.23 -60.41
CA GLY A 718 -7.17 -5.08 -60.96
C GLY A 718 -7.72 -4.13 -59.90
N ARG A 719 -8.98 -4.24 -59.50
CA ARG A 719 -9.65 -3.41 -58.47
C ARG A 719 -10.08 -4.21 -57.24
N GLU A 720 -9.83 -5.51 -57.21
CA GLU A 720 -10.19 -6.38 -56.08
C GLU A 720 -8.98 -6.68 -55.21
N ASN A 721 -9.12 -6.46 -53.92
CA ASN A 721 -8.11 -6.78 -52.91
C ASN A 721 -8.43 -8.12 -52.23
N LEU A 722 -7.63 -9.14 -52.49
CA LEU A 722 -7.74 -10.45 -51.88
C LEU A 722 -6.81 -10.54 -50.65
N THR A 723 -7.38 -10.49 -49.48
CA THR A 723 -6.61 -10.62 -48.18
C THR A 723 -6.27 -12.08 -47.84
N HIS A 724 -6.87 -13.05 -48.56
CA HIS A 724 -6.56 -14.48 -48.41
C HIS A 724 -6.18 -15.03 -49.80
N VAL A 725 -4.89 -15.24 -50.01
CA VAL A 725 -4.37 -15.81 -51.28
C VAL A 725 -4.35 -17.34 -51.16
N SER A 726 -5.13 -18.01 -52.01
CA SER A 726 -5.12 -19.48 -52.05
C SER A 726 -3.72 -19.99 -52.42
N PRO A 727 -3.21 -21.02 -51.73
CA PRO A 727 -1.90 -21.61 -52.04
C PRO A 727 -1.74 -22.11 -53.51
N THR A 728 -2.84 -22.45 -54.17
CA THR A 728 -2.90 -22.96 -55.54
C THR A 728 -3.15 -21.86 -56.59
N ARG A 729 -3.25 -20.59 -56.14
CA ARG A 729 -3.46 -19.48 -57.08
C ARG A 729 -2.23 -19.23 -57.93
N VAL A 730 -2.39 -19.15 -59.24
CA VAL A 730 -1.34 -18.84 -60.21
C VAL A 730 -1.24 -17.33 -60.35
N PHE A 731 0.00 -16.79 -60.23
CA PHE A 731 0.27 -15.37 -60.44
C PHE A 731 0.20 -14.97 -61.89
N LYS A 732 -0.52 -13.88 -62.20
CA LYS A 732 -0.70 -13.34 -63.52
C LYS A 732 0.09 -12.04 -63.71
N LYS A 733 0.36 -11.68 -64.96
CA LYS A 733 1.00 -10.40 -65.29
C LYS A 733 0.07 -9.24 -64.84
N GLY A 734 0.65 -8.35 -64.03
CA GLY A 734 -0.10 -7.19 -63.47
C GLY A 734 -0.62 -7.40 -62.07
N ASP A 735 -0.56 -8.61 -61.49
CA ASP A 735 -0.89 -8.84 -60.09
C ASP A 735 0.07 -8.09 -59.18
N ILE A 736 -0.48 -7.45 -58.13
CA ILE A 736 0.30 -6.81 -57.10
C ILE A 736 0.19 -7.67 -55.84
N ILE A 737 1.32 -8.26 -55.41
CA ILE A 737 1.37 -9.05 -54.18
C ILE A 737 1.95 -8.23 -53.04
N TRP A 738 1.27 -8.31 -51.90
CA TRP A 738 1.74 -7.74 -50.65
C TRP A 738 2.53 -8.78 -49.90
N ILE A 739 3.81 -8.48 -49.64
CA ILE A 739 4.76 -9.38 -48.98
C ILE A 739 5.29 -8.75 -47.72
N VAL A 740 5.42 -9.57 -46.69
CA VAL A 740 6.04 -9.21 -45.39
C VAL A 740 7.32 -10.02 -45.27
N GLY A 741 8.38 -9.35 -44.91
CA GLY A 741 9.70 -9.95 -44.69
C GLY A 741 10.68 -8.93 -44.11
N GLU A 742 11.87 -9.36 -43.78
CA GLU A 742 12.96 -8.47 -43.39
C GLU A 742 13.42 -7.60 -44.57
N GLU A 743 13.93 -6.40 -44.28
CA GLU A 743 14.34 -5.47 -45.34
C GLU A 743 15.38 -6.07 -46.31
N ALA A 744 16.29 -6.88 -45.79
CA ALA A 744 17.31 -7.58 -46.59
C ALA A 744 16.66 -8.60 -47.56
N ASP A 745 15.69 -9.37 -47.09
CA ASP A 745 15.01 -10.41 -47.89
C ASP A 745 14.04 -9.77 -48.90
N LEU A 746 13.35 -8.67 -48.52
CA LEU A 746 12.54 -7.89 -49.43
C LEU A 746 13.33 -7.25 -50.58
N LYS A 747 14.56 -6.84 -50.35
CA LYS A 747 15.48 -6.34 -51.38
C LYS A 747 15.92 -7.46 -52.34
N ARG A 748 16.15 -8.68 -51.83
CA ARG A 748 16.51 -9.86 -52.62
C ARG A 748 15.40 -10.32 -53.56
N ILE A 749 14.14 -10.18 -53.15
CA ILE A 749 13.00 -10.59 -53.96
C ILE A 749 12.63 -9.55 -55.04
N LYS A 750 13.07 -8.29 -54.86
CA LYS A 750 12.82 -7.20 -55.84
C LYS A 750 13.88 -7.09 -56.91
N ASN A 751 15.07 -7.60 -56.67
CA ASN A 751 16.17 -7.69 -57.65
C ASN A 751 16.08 -9.02 -58.41
#